data_d1492670e66b8ad15ea876a38b37c1a4
#
_entry.id   d1492670e66b8ad15ea876a38b37c1a4
#
_cell.length_a   1.000
_cell.length_b   1.000
_cell.length_c   1.000
_cell.angle_alpha   90.00
_cell.angle_beta   90.00
_cell.angle_gamma   90.00
#
_symmetry.space_group_name_H-M   'P 1'
#
loop_
_entity.id
_entity.type
_entity.pdbx_description
1 polymer ?
#
loop_
_entity_poly.entity_id
_entity_poly.type
_entity_poly.pdbx_seq_one_letter_code
_entity_poly.pdbx_strand_id
1 'polypeptide(L)'
;MKKELRFLATAFRAEWLKIKGLGLLTFGIAIAAILPLLMFVTHIFLEESRDFEGAANSYPGLFIENGLSSYVGFFLLLFIIIAAARVTQTDHKNNGWVFMETQPLSKFSIYGAKFLAVVLLSFISIVLFFLFSILISYIDLAIFPREKLHFDIDILFILRTFIRVFVMVLGIISFQLMLSVMIPGFIWPFVIGFVGFVVNVVARIRQETYDFLVYNNLDTSLHFTNSAVLNRFFNYSDLLSIFWAVFFFIIGYQYYRNRGLKNAFFKNAATIAKTVGVLAVFVLIYFFLTKPMYPQKLENITIIEGTLQTDKPVKEIYLMDQELQNNIAVIPVVNNTFRWETKEAVPFSNYIIDVEKRFIPIVLSKGDHLQFEIKKDDRNFDVLRKGTRKAEVEYLDTNTNMYSSFYNRTVQNKELADEPKAFYREAEKEWETLKKDLSKFRTKENIHFGEDFKNFKMQQGAVKMLGALHDYQMMTSFTDKEFQIPADFKKELETSIKKPAELLMTTDEYKAFRLKSLLPKEGTKNPDSIIFAKLSALPRSIEKDRLLSFQLLKILKITNDEEKRNSLYEEKSGQFMDSRYRDHVNRQLVVINNQQKGKPFPVFQFENEDGKTVNLEEFKGKYVVIDFWATWCAPCKETSPVFEYRAKEYAFYNNIVFLAASIDEDKNKWKLGIKNNKSDVTQWWLKDNKALNSIGVQSIPRFMMIDPEGKIYNADMPRPGETAFQEILDEVSGTRFNFNMIF
;
A
#
# COMPACT_ATOMS: atom_id res chain seq x y z
N MET A 1 -36.75 28.37 23.60
CA MET A 1 -35.30 28.31 23.35
C MET A 1 -34.46 29.11 24.34
N LYS A 2 -34.65 30.44 24.53
CA LYS A 2 -33.84 31.22 25.51
C LYS A 2 -33.90 30.73 26.96
N LYS A 3 -35.05 30.23 27.44
CA LYS A 3 -35.21 29.67 28.81
C LYS A 3 -34.43 28.38 28.99
N GLU A 4 -34.48 27.45 28.05
CA GLU A 4 -33.72 26.18 28.08
C GLU A 4 -32.21 26.41 28.04
N LEU A 5 -31.73 27.36 27.24
CA LEU A 5 -30.32 27.75 27.20
C LEU A 5 -29.83 28.31 28.54
N ARG A 6 -30.67 29.12 29.24
CA ARG A 6 -30.33 29.61 30.58
C ARG A 6 -30.27 28.44 31.60
N PHE A 7 -31.23 27.50 31.53
CA PHE A 7 -31.21 26.32 32.41
C PHE A 7 -29.98 25.46 32.15
N LEU A 8 -29.62 25.24 30.89
CA LEU A 8 -28.43 24.50 30.51
C LEU A 8 -27.14 25.17 31.03
N ALA A 9 -27.03 26.48 30.86
CA ALA A 9 -25.87 27.23 31.36
C ALA A 9 -25.76 27.18 32.87
N THR A 10 -26.88 27.24 33.60
CA THR A 10 -26.91 27.15 35.05
C THR A 10 -26.54 25.71 35.54
N ALA A 11 -27.10 24.67 34.89
CA ALA A 11 -26.76 23.30 35.15
C ALA A 11 -25.27 23.02 34.86
N PHE A 12 -24.75 23.55 33.76
CA PHE A 12 -23.34 23.39 33.38
C PHE A 12 -22.39 24.04 34.40
N ARG A 13 -22.71 25.25 34.90
CA ARG A 13 -21.90 25.89 35.94
C ARG A 13 -21.89 25.06 37.24
N ALA A 14 -23.00 24.47 37.60
CA ALA A 14 -23.08 23.58 38.77
C ALA A 14 -22.24 22.31 38.60
N GLU A 15 -22.30 21.66 37.41
CA GLU A 15 -21.48 20.49 37.08
C GLU A 15 -19.99 20.85 37.04
N TRP A 16 -19.62 22.00 36.48
CA TRP A 16 -18.24 22.45 36.45
C TRP A 16 -17.64 22.69 37.84
N LEU A 17 -18.44 23.22 38.78
CA LEU A 17 -18.00 23.37 40.18
C LEU A 17 -17.75 22.01 40.85
N LYS A 18 -18.57 20.99 40.58
CA LYS A 18 -18.36 19.63 41.07
C LYS A 18 -17.06 19.03 40.53
N ILE A 19 -16.78 19.25 39.26
CA ILE A 19 -15.59 18.73 38.55
C ILE A 19 -14.29 19.27 39.13
N LYS A 20 -14.26 20.52 39.59
CA LYS A 20 -13.06 21.13 40.21
C LYS A 20 -12.52 20.30 41.37
N GLY A 21 -13.40 19.67 42.16
CA GLY A 21 -13.03 18.81 43.29
C GLY A 21 -12.60 17.37 42.92
N LEU A 22 -12.75 16.95 41.65
CA LEU A 22 -12.50 15.59 41.23
C LEU A 22 -11.09 15.34 40.66
N GLY A 23 -10.28 16.38 40.46
CA GLY A 23 -8.95 16.26 39.84
C GLY A 23 -8.96 15.91 38.37
N LEU A 24 -10.13 15.93 37.69
CA LEU A 24 -10.26 15.52 36.30
C LEU A 24 -9.51 16.44 35.32
N LEU A 25 -9.45 17.74 35.64
CA LEU A 25 -8.71 18.69 34.79
C LEU A 25 -7.18 18.41 34.84
N THR A 26 -6.65 18.23 36.07
CA THR A 26 -5.22 17.86 36.25
C THR A 26 -4.87 16.54 35.58
N PHE A 27 -5.77 15.56 35.69
CA PHE A 27 -5.61 14.27 35.03
C PHE A 27 -5.63 14.40 33.53
N GLY A 28 -6.53 15.23 32.95
CA GLY A 28 -6.58 15.53 31.52
C GLY A 28 -5.31 16.23 30.99
N ILE A 29 -4.73 17.15 31.78
CA ILE A 29 -3.45 17.81 31.48
C ILE A 29 -2.32 16.78 31.47
N ALA A 30 -2.23 15.94 32.50
CA ALA A 30 -1.21 14.90 32.60
C ALA A 30 -1.25 13.93 31.42
N ILE A 31 -2.44 13.46 31.06
CA ILE A 31 -2.66 12.57 29.90
C ILE A 31 -2.25 13.24 28.57
N ALA A 32 -2.55 14.52 28.42
CA ALA A 32 -2.16 15.26 27.22
C ALA A 32 -0.65 15.44 27.08
N ALA A 33 0.07 15.57 28.20
CA ALA A 33 1.51 15.81 28.21
C ALA A 33 2.36 14.53 28.15
N ILE A 34 1.84 13.40 28.65
CA ILE A 34 2.63 12.17 28.87
C ILE A 34 3.25 11.65 27.57
N LEU A 35 2.52 11.64 26.49
CA LEU A 35 3.00 11.05 25.24
C LEU A 35 4.00 11.95 24.50
N PRO A 36 3.78 13.26 24.31
CA PRO A 36 4.81 14.15 23.77
C PRO A 36 6.11 14.10 24.58
N LEU A 37 6.03 14.05 25.89
CA LEU A 37 7.21 13.93 26.77
C LEU A 37 7.89 12.57 26.61
N LEU A 38 7.13 11.48 26.53
CA LEU A 38 7.68 10.13 26.31
C LEU A 38 8.44 10.04 24.98
N MET A 39 7.86 10.59 23.91
CA MET A 39 8.51 10.63 22.58
C MET A 39 9.82 11.42 22.64
N PHE A 40 9.83 12.56 23.31
CA PHE A 40 11.05 13.34 23.51
C PHE A 40 12.12 12.55 24.30
N VAL A 41 11.72 11.88 25.36
CA VAL A 41 12.63 11.03 26.16
C VAL A 41 13.20 9.89 25.32
N THR A 42 12.38 9.23 24.50
CA THR A 42 12.89 8.19 23.59
C THR A 42 13.90 8.72 22.60
N HIS A 43 13.73 9.95 22.09
CA HIS A 43 14.69 10.60 21.19
C HIS A 43 16.04 10.94 21.86
N ILE A 44 16.04 11.16 23.18
CA ILE A 44 17.29 11.36 23.94
C ILE A 44 18.10 10.06 23.98
N PHE A 45 17.45 8.92 24.22
CA PHE A 45 18.15 7.65 24.48
C PHE A 45 18.30 6.75 23.26
N LEU A 46 17.49 6.91 22.22
CA LEU A 46 17.44 6.02 21.05
C LEU A 46 17.59 6.84 19.76
N GLU A 47 18.76 6.80 19.17
CA GLU A 47 19.06 7.52 17.93
C GLU A 47 18.16 7.11 16.76
N GLU A 48 17.89 5.81 16.64
CA GLU A 48 17.00 5.24 15.60
C GLU A 48 15.55 5.73 15.71
N SER A 49 15.10 6.16 16.89
CA SER A 49 13.73 6.67 17.10
C SER A 49 13.53 8.10 16.58
N ARG A 50 14.59 8.77 16.11
CA ARG A 50 14.52 10.15 15.64
C ARG A 50 14.01 10.31 14.23
N ASP A 51 13.96 9.22 13.45
CA ASP A 51 13.45 9.25 12.08
C ASP A 51 11.95 9.02 12.08
N PHE A 52 11.21 10.11 11.83
CA PHE A 52 9.76 10.04 11.66
C PHE A 52 9.40 9.85 10.19
N GLU A 53 8.55 8.86 9.95
CA GLU A 53 7.84 8.70 8.70
C GLU A 53 6.39 9.17 8.87
N GLY A 54 5.87 9.93 7.91
CA GLY A 54 4.49 10.41 7.95
C GLY A 54 4.13 11.26 6.74
N ALA A 55 2.85 11.62 6.65
CA ALA A 55 2.31 12.43 5.56
C ALA A 55 2.39 13.93 5.80
N ALA A 56 2.75 14.36 7.02
CA ALA A 56 2.85 15.78 7.35
C ALA A 56 4.13 16.40 6.76
N ASN A 57 3.97 17.60 6.19
CA ASN A 57 5.07 18.33 5.55
C ASN A 57 5.94 19.12 6.55
N SER A 58 5.59 19.15 7.83
CA SER A 58 6.27 19.92 8.87
C SER A 58 6.66 19.04 10.04
N TYR A 59 7.75 19.38 10.73
CA TYR A 59 8.20 18.60 11.88
C TYR A 59 7.17 18.53 13.03
N PRO A 60 6.51 19.63 13.43
CA PRO A 60 5.41 19.55 14.40
C PRO A 60 4.26 18.65 13.93
N GLY A 61 3.95 18.67 12.63
CA GLY A 61 2.94 17.80 12.03
C GLY A 61 3.31 16.32 12.13
N LEU A 62 4.53 15.95 11.76
CA LEU A 62 5.07 14.59 11.92
C LEU A 62 5.07 14.15 13.37
N PHE A 63 5.46 15.02 14.30
CA PHE A 63 5.47 14.71 15.72
C PHE A 63 4.06 14.44 16.26
N ILE A 64 3.06 15.24 15.85
CA ILE A 64 1.66 15.01 16.17
C ILE A 64 1.18 13.69 15.55
N GLU A 65 1.45 13.45 14.27
CA GLU A 65 0.98 12.26 13.53
C GLU A 65 1.45 10.96 14.20
N ASN A 66 2.73 10.88 14.57
CA ASN A 66 3.30 9.71 15.22
C ASN A 66 2.76 9.48 16.65
N GLY A 67 2.48 10.55 17.40
CA GLY A 67 1.90 10.47 18.74
C GLY A 67 0.39 10.25 18.77
N LEU A 68 -0.32 10.69 17.74
CA LEU A 68 -1.77 10.82 17.74
C LEU A 68 -2.49 9.47 17.91
N SER A 69 -2.03 8.43 17.25
CA SER A 69 -2.63 7.09 17.31
C SER A 69 -2.62 6.53 18.75
N SER A 70 -1.51 6.65 19.43
CA SER A 70 -1.36 6.19 20.82
C SER A 70 -2.13 7.09 21.80
N TYR A 71 -2.13 8.42 21.58
CA TYR A 71 -2.87 9.35 22.40
C TYR A 71 -4.38 9.08 22.32
N VAL A 72 -4.95 9.05 21.13
CA VAL A 72 -6.40 8.86 20.95
C VAL A 72 -6.82 7.42 21.21
N GLY A 73 -6.02 6.47 20.76
CA GLY A 73 -6.33 5.03 20.85
C GLY A 73 -6.23 4.48 22.27
N PHE A 74 -5.48 5.10 23.18
CA PHE A 74 -5.33 4.62 24.56
C PHE A 74 -5.58 5.72 25.60
N PHE A 75 -4.76 6.78 25.60
CA PHE A 75 -4.75 7.75 26.71
C PHE A 75 -6.03 8.59 26.80
N LEU A 76 -6.47 9.18 25.68
CA LEU A 76 -7.69 9.98 25.62
C LEU A 76 -8.93 9.12 25.89
N LEU A 77 -8.96 7.90 25.36
CA LEU A 77 -10.04 6.97 25.58
C LEU A 77 -10.17 6.60 27.05
N LEU A 78 -9.07 6.26 27.72
CA LEU A 78 -9.02 5.98 29.15
C LEU A 78 -9.50 7.21 29.95
N PHE A 79 -9.07 8.40 29.56
CA PHE A 79 -9.53 9.65 30.16
C PHE A 79 -11.05 9.83 30.04
N ILE A 80 -11.63 9.63 28.86
CA ILE A 80 -13.08 9.76 28.62
C ILE A 80 -13.87 8.78 29.51
N ILE A 81 -13.43 7.53 29.56
CA ILE A 81 -14.06 6.49 30.39
C ILE A 81 -14.07 6.91 31.85
N ILE A 82 -12.94 7.36 32.38
CA ILE A 82 -12.79 7.80 33.76
C ILE A 82 -13.61 9.07 34.02
N ALA A 83 -13.52 10.06 33.12
CA ALA A 83 -14.23 11.33 33.26
C ALA A 83 -15.76 11.14 33.30
N ALA A 84 -16.32 10.37 32.35
CA ALA A 84 -17.76 10.09 32.31
C ALA A 84 -18.23 9.36 33.57
N ALA A 85 -17.47 8.33 34.00
CA ALA A 85 -17.80 7.58 35.22
C ALA A 85 -17.72 8.46 36.51
N ARG A 86 -16.71 9.32 36.59
CA ARG A 86 -16.54 10.20 37.78
C ARG A 86 -17.58 11.32 37.83
N VAL A 87 -17.91 11.94 36.72
CA VAL A 87 -18.93 13.00 36.62
C VAL A 87 -20.31 12.49 37.09
N THR A 88 -20.63 11.23 36.79
CA THR A 88 -21.90 10.62 37.15
C THR A 88 -21.89 9.99 38.58
N GLN A 89 -20.73 9.47 39.01
CA GLN A 89 -20.58 8.82 40.32
C GLN A 89 -20.95 9.76 41.50
N THR A 90 -20.63 11.05 41.37
CA THR A 90 -20.96 12.04 42.41
C THR A 90 -22.46 12.11 42.68
N ASP A 91 -23.29 11.95 41.65
CA ASP A 91 -24.74 12.02 41.74
C ASP A 91 -25.39 10.67 42.12
N HIS A 92 -24.70 9.56 41.87
CA HIS A 92 -25.10 8.24 42.36
C HIS A 92 -24.86 8.10 43.89
N LYS A 93 -23.85 8.81 44.41
CA LYS A 93 -23.61 8.87 45.85
C LYS A 93 -24.54 9.89 46.52
N ASN A 94 -24.97 9.62 47.75
CA ASN A 94 -25.71 10.56 48.59
C ASN A 94 -27.03 11.06 47.97
N ASN A 95 -27.70 10.28 47.14
CA ASN A 95 -28.95 10.65 46.46
C ASN A 95 -28.86 11.97 45.64
N GLY A 96 -27.70 12.32 45.11
CA GLY A 96 -27.45 13.55 44.34
C GLY A 96 -28.42 13.77 43.19
N TRP A 97 -28.86 12.70 42.52
CA TRP A 97 -29.87 12.76 41.47
C TRP A 97 -31.19 13.33 41.97
N VAL A 98 -31.66 12.94 43.16
CA VAL A 98 -32.90 13.44 43.73
C VAL A 98 -32.76 14.94 44.03
N PHE A 99 -31.64 15.34 44.62
CA PHE A 99 -31.37 16.76 44.89
C PHE A 99 -31.35 17.61 43.60
N MET A 100 -30.71 17.11 42.56
CA MET A 100 -30.67 17.81 41.26
C MET A 100 -32.05 17.94 40.61
N GLU A 101 -32.94 16.97 40.78
CA GLU A 101 -34.30 16.98 40.24
C GLU A 101 -35.27 17.88 41.02
N THR A 102 -34.94 18.27 42.26
CA THR A 102 -35.72 19.28 43.03
C THR A 102 -35.40 20.70 42.61
N GLN A 103 -34.32 20.93 41.87
CA GLN A 103 -33.97 22.26 41.35
C GLN A 103 -34.88 22.65 40.20
N PRO A 104 -35.15 23.96 39.98
CA PRO A 104 -35.99 24.44 38.87
C PRO A 104 -35.28 24.37 37.52
N LEU A 105 -34.72 23.19 37.19
CA LEU A 105 -33.99 22.90 35.97
C LEU A 105 -34.69 21.80 35.16
N SER A 106 -34.63 21.89 33.85
CA SER A 106 -35.16 20.81 33.01
C SER A 106 -34.25 19.58 33.08
N LYS A 107 -34.86 18.38 33.04
CA LYS A 107 -34.06 17.12 33.00
C LYS A 107 -33.13 17.08 31.80
N PHE A 108 -33.51 17.71 30.67
CA PHE A 108 -32.64 17.85 29.51
C PHE A 108 -31.41 18.69 29.85
N SER A 109 -31.59 19.82 30.55
CA SER A 109 -30.48 20.69 30.93
C SER A 109 -29.51 19.99 31.90
N ILE A 110 -30.01 19.18 32.81
CA ILE A 110 -29.18 18.43 33.76
C ILE A 110 -28.36 17.35 33.04
N TYR A 111 -28.99 16.53 32.19
CA TYR A 111 -28.28 15.50 31.41
C TYR A 111 -27.31 16.09 30.40
N GLY A 112 -27.77 17.12 29.69
CA GLY A 112 -26.95 17.85 28.68
C GLY A 112 -25.75 18.56 29.31
N ALA A 113 -25.88 19.08 30.55
CA ALA A 113 -24.75 19.68 31.26
C ALA A 113 -23.63 18.68 31.56
N LYS A 114 -24.00 17.43 31.95
CA LYS A 114 -23.01 16.35 32.19
C LYS A 114 -22.31 15.98 30.88
N PHE A 115 -23.08 15.84 29.81
CA PHE A 115 -22.51 15.58 28.49
C PHE A 115 -21.52 16.67 28.09
N LEU A 116 -21.93 17.95 28.15
CA LEU A 116 -21.09 19.09 27.84
C LEU A 116 -19.84 19.20 28.72
N ALA A 117 -19.95 18.79 29.99
CA ALA A 117 -18.83 18.79 30.92
C ALA A 117 -17.74 17.78 30.50
N VAL A 118 -18.12 16.54 30.11
CA VAL A 118 -17.18 15.56 29.61
C VAL A 118 -16.63 15.97 28.24
N VAL A 119 -17.48 16.53 27.37
CA VAL A 119 -17.05 17.07 26.07
C VAL A 119 -16.00 18.18 26.25
N LEU A 120 -16.22 19.13 27.16
CA LEU A 120 -15.27 20.23 27.40
C LEU A 120 -13.95 19.71 28.00
N LEU A 121 -14.00 18.77 28.94
CA LEU A 121 -12.78 18.14 29.49
C LEU A 121 -11.97 17.45 28.39
N SER A 122 -12.64 16.70 27.53
CA SER A 122 -11.99 16.04 26.39
C SER A 122 -11.43 17.04 25.37
N PHE A 123 -12.18 18.10 25.08
CA PHE A 123 -11.73 19.18 24.22
C PHE A 123 -10.46 19.84 24.77
N ILE A 124 -10.42 20.17 26.05
CA ILE A 124 -9.23 20.75 26.71
C ILE A 124 -8.04 19.79 26.61
N SER A 125 -8.25 18.50 26.89
CA SER A 125 -7.18 17.52 26.79
C SER A 125 -6.62 17.40 25.37
N ILE A 126 -7.48 17.40 24.34
CA ILE A 126 -7.06 17.36 22.94
C ILE A 126 -6.26 18.63 22.56
N VAL A 127 -6.78 19.82 22.91
CA VAL A 127 -6.05 21.10 22.66
C VAL A 127 -4.67 21.07 23.31
N LEU A 128 -4.59 20.64 24.55
CA LEU A 128 -3.32 20.56 25.28
C LEU A 128 -2.35 19.55 24.67
N PHE A 129 -2.84 18.39 24.18
CA PHE A 129 -1.99 17.45 23.48
C PHE A 129 -1.34 18.08 22.23
N PHE A 130 -2.11 18.80 21.41
CA PHE A 130 -1.57 19.50 20.25
C PHE A 130 -0.55 20.57 20.65
N LEU A 131 -0.87 21.37 21.67
CA LEU A 131 0.04 22.41 22.17
C LEU A 131 1.34 21.83 22.74
N PHE A 132 1.26 20.76 23.53
CA PHE A 132 2.44 20.08 24.06
C PHE A 132 3.27 19.44 22.92
N SER A 133 2.61 18.83 21.95
CA SER A 133 3.30 18.25 20.79
C SER A 133 4.08 19.31 19.99
N ILE A 134 3.47 20.47 19.74
CA ILE A 134 4.14 21.60 19.07
C ILE A 134 5.30 22.12 19.91
N LEU A 135 5.10 22.34 21.22
CA LEU A 135 6.13 22.86 22.11
C LEU A 135 7.33 21.89 22.21
N ILE A 136 7.03 20.61 22.42
CA ILE A 136 8.07 19.58 22.55
C ILE A 136 8.79 19.36 21.22
N SER A 137 8.11 19.37 20.08
CA SER A 137 8.78 19.27 18.77
C SER A 137 9.72 20.45 18.51
N TYR A 138 9.40 21.65 18.99
CA TYR A 138 10.31 22.79 18.91
C TYR A 138 11.59 22.56 19.74
N ILE A 139 11.44 22.09 20.99
CA ILE A 139 12.56 21.77 21.87
C ILE A 139 13.41 20.65 21.29
N ASP A 140 12.76 19.59 20.78
CA ASP A 140 13.42 18.43 20.18
C ASP A 140 14.27 18.83 18.96
N LEU A 141 13.73 19.64 18.07
CA LEU A 141 14.46 20.12 16.89
C LEU A 141 15.62 21.07 17.26
N ALA A 142 15.48 21.85 18.34
CA ALA A 142 16.53 22.71 18.84
C ALA A 142 17.71 21.94 19.46
N ILE A 143 17.44 20.80 20.10
CA ILE A 143 18.46 19.95 20.72
C ILE A 143 19.07 18.99 19.70
N PHE A 144 18.25 18.44 18.78
CA PHE A 144 18.65 17.51 17.73
C PHE A 144 18.38 18.11 16.34
N PRO A 145 19.23 19.04 15.86
CA PRO A 145 19.04 19.68 14.55
C PRO A 145 19.07 18.63 13.44
N ARG A 146 18.17 18.77 12.47
CA ARG A 146 18.05 17.87 11.32
C ARG A 146 18.11 18.69 10.03
N GLU A 147 19.05 18.38 9.15
CA GLU A 147 19.31 19.14 7.91
C GLU A 147 18.09 19.24 6.97
N LYS A 148 17.12 18.35 7.11
CA LYS A 148 16.00 18.20 6.16
C LYS A 148 14.63 18.62 6.71
N LEU A 149 14.51 18.90 8.00
CA LEU A 149 13.25 19.21 8.65
C LEU A 149 13.27 20.64 9.20
N HIS A 150 12.31 21.43 8.79
CA HIS A 150 12.13 22.78 9.27
C HIS A 150 10.97 22.85 10.27
N PHE A 151 11.10 23.71 11.26
CA PHE A 151 9.99 24.05 12.14
C PHE A 151 9.04 24.99 11.38
N ASP A 152 8.00 24.41 10.80
CA ASP A 152 6.90 25.14 10.18
C ASP A 152 5.58 24.63 10.74
N ILE A 153 4.62 25.51 10.96
CA ILE A 153 3.32 25.16 11.53
C ILE A 153 2.29 25.10 10.41
N ASP A 154 1.96 23.88 9.95
CA ASP A 154 0.82 23.68 9.05
C ASP A 154 -0.49 23.80 9.84
N ILE A 155 -1.00 25.02 9.95
CA ILE A 155 -2.23 25.34 10.70
C ILE A 155 -3.43 24.58 10.13
N LEU A 156 -3.48 24.38 8.80
CA LEU A 156 -4.60 23.70 8.15
C LEU A 156 -4.64 22.20 8.50
N PHE A 157 -3.47 21.54 8.47
CA PHE A 157 -3.32 20.16 8.88
C PHE A 157 -3.73 19.99 10.37
N ILE A 158 -3.19 20.84 11.25
CA ILE A 158 -3.47 20.79 12.69
C ILE A 158 -4.96 20.98 12.95
N LEU A 159 -5.59 22.00 12.34
CA LEU A 159 -7.01 22.30 12.55
C LEU A 159 -7.91 21.17 12.03
N ARG A 160 -7.65 20.64 10.86
CA ARG A 160 -8.41 19.51 10.29
C ARG A 160 -8.28 18.26 11.16
N THR A 161 -7.08 17.92 11.59
CA THR A 161 -6.80 16.80 12.47
C THR A 161 -7.52 16.97 13.80
N PHE A 162 -7.43 18.13 14.41
CA PHE A 162 -8.12 18.47 15.66
C PHE A 162 -9.65 18.29 15.55
N ILE A 163 -10.29 18.87 14.52
CA ILE A 163 -11.74 18.77 14.34
C ILE A 163 -12.17 17.31 14.17
N ARG A 164 -11.44 16.52 13.41
CA ARG A 164 -11.76 15.09 13.20
C ARG A 164 -11.63 14.28 14.48
N VAL A 165 -10.54 14.45 15.22
CA VAL A 165 -10.35 13.80 16.53
C VAL A 165 -11.48 14.17 17.48
N PHE A 166 -11.84 15.45 17.52
CA PHE A 166 -12.92 15.94 18.38
C PHE A 166 -14.29 15.34 18.02
N VAL A 167 -14.64 15.30 16.72
CA VAL A 167 -15.90 14.70 16.26
C VAL A 167 -15.94 13.20 16.56
N MET A 168 -14.83 12.52 16.35
CA MET A 168 -14.73 11.08 16.54
C MET A 168 -14.98 10.65 17.98
N VAL A 169 -14.51 11.41 18.97
CA VAL A 169 -14.68 11.04 20.37
C VAL A 169 -16.09 11.32 20.91
N LEU A 170 -16.93 12.09 20.21
CA LEU A 170 -18.30 12.40 20.66
C LEU A 170 -19.17 11.15 20.81
N GLY A 171 -19.02 10.17 19.89
CA GLY A 171 -19.73 8.89 19.98
C GLY A 171 -19.37 8.11 21.24
N ILE A 172 -18.08 8.08 21.55
CA ILE A 172 -17.55 7.40 22.75
C ILE A 172 -17.99 8.10 24.02
N ILE A 173 -17.94 9.44 24.05
CA ILE A 173 -18.40 10.24 25.18
C ILE A 173 -19.88 9.96 25.47
N SER A 174 -20.74 9.95 24.44
CA SER A 174 -22.16 9.67 24.58
C SER A 174 -22.42 8.25 25.08
N PHE A 175 -21.73 7.26 24.52
CA PHE A 175 -21.84 5.87 24.93
C PHE A 175 -21.41 5.69 26.39
N GLN A 176 -20.27 6.22 26.78
CA GLN A 176 -19.72 6.07 28.11
C GLN A 176 -20.56 6.82 29.17
N LEU A 177 -21.08 8.01 28.81
CA LEU A 177 -21.98 8.75 29.67
C LEU A 177 -23.31 8.00 29.87
N MET A 178 -23.89 7.46 28.80
CA MET A 178 -25.08 6.62 28.87
C MET A 178 -24.88 5.45 29.85
N LEU A 179 -23.79 4.69 29.69
CA LEU A 179 -23.47 3.58 30.59
C LEU A 179 -23.34 4.05 32.06
N SER A 180 -22.63 5.16 32.26
CA SER A 180 -22.36 5.69 33.61
C SER A 180 -23.60 6.25 34.30
N VAL A 181 -24.61 6.68 33.55
CA VAL A 181 -25.92 7.09 34.07
C VAL A 181 -26.81 5.88 34.36
N MET A 182 -26.75 4.83 33.51
CA MET A 182 -27.57 3.63 33.63
C MET A 182 -27.10 2.69 34.75
N ILE A 183 -25.80 2.63 34.98
CA ILE A 183 -25.17 1.67 35.90
C ILE A 183 -24.59 2.44 37.10
N PRO A 184 -25.12 2.26 38.32
CA PRO A 184 -24.59 2.91 39.49
C PRO A 184 -23.16 2.47 39.83
N GLY A 185 -22.32 3.44 40.20
CA GLY A 185 -20.94 3.19 40.60
C GLY A 185 -19.92 3.45 39.51
N PHE A 186 -18.65 3.28 39.84
CA PHE A 186 -17.52 3.56 38.95
C PHE A 186 -17.06 2.32 38.14
N ILE A 187 -17.05 1.15 38.81
CA ILE A 187 -16.36 -0.04 38.33
C ILE A 187 -16.99 -0.56 37.03
N TRP A 188 -18.27 -0.80 37.00
CA TRP A 188 -18.90 -1.44 35.82
C TRP A 188 -18.91 -0.60 34.55
N PRO A 189 -19.23 0.72 34.58
CA PRO A 189 -19.08 1.56 33.40
C PRO A 189 -17.63 1.60 32.88
N PHE A 190 -16.66 1.61 33.84
CA PHE A 190 -15.23 1.53 33.46
C PHE A 190 -14.89 0.20 32.80
N VAL A 191 -15.26 -0.93 33.39
CA VAL A 191 -14.97 -2.27 32.85
C VAL A 191 -15.61 -2.45 31.48
N ILE A 192 -16.86 -2.08 31.27
CA ILE A 192 -17.54 -2.20 29.96
C ILE A 192 -16.85 -1.34 28.93
N GLY A 193 -16.47 -0.10 29.25
CA GLY A 193 -15.73 0.79 28.37
C GLY A 193 -14.36 0.22 28.00
N PHE A 194 -13.64 -0.31 29.00
CA PHE A 194 -12.33 -0.91 28.77
C PHE A 194 -12.39 -2.21 27.96
N VAL A 195 -13.39 -3.07 28.21
CA VAL A 195 -13.63 -4.27 27.36
C VAL A 195 -13.92 -3.87 25.91
N GLY A 196 -14.75 -2.84 25.68
CA GLY A 196 -15.00 -2.31 24.34
C GLY A 196 -13.73 -1.85 23.64
N PHE A 197 -12.82 -1.21 24.37
CA PHE A 197 -11.49 -0.86 23.88
C PHE A 197 -10.66 -2.10 23.51
N VAL A 198 -10.57 -3.10 24.37
CA VAL A 198 -9.81 -4.34 24.13
C VAL A 198 -10.35 -5.06 22.89
N VAL A 199 -11.68 -5.16 22.74
CA VAL A 199 -12.30 -5.75 21.56
C VAL A 199 -11.88 -5.00 20.28
N ASN A 200 -11.83 -3.67 20.34
CA ASN A 200 -11.36 -2.87 19.20
C ASN A 200 -9.88 -3.15 18.86
N VAL A 201 -9.01 -3.26 19.87
CA VAL A 201 -7.58 -3.60 19.64
C VAL A 201 -7.44 -4.98 19.02
N VAL A 202 -8.20 -5.98 19.51
CA VAL A 202 -8.18 -7.34 18.94
C VAL A 202 -8.71 -7.35 17.50
N ALA A 203 -9.77 -6.61 17.21
CA ALA A 203 -10.31 -6.47 15.86
C ALA A 203 -9.27 -5.87 14.91
N ARG A 204 -8.53 -4.85 15.36
CA ARG A 204 -7.43 -4.22 14.61
C ARG A 204 -6.31 -5.21 14.30
N ILE A 205 -5.85 -5.99 15.28
CA ILE A 205 -4.81 -7.01 15.10
C ILE A 205 -5.25 -8.05 14.05
N ARG A 206 -6.55 -8.37 14.03
CA ARG A 206 -7.14 -9.28 13.05
C ARG A 206 -7.48 -8.63 11.69
N GLN A 207 -7.20 -7.35 11.53
CA GLN A 207 -7.58 -6.54 10.36
C GLN A 207 -9.09 -6.57 10.07
N GLU A 208 -9.92 -6.77 11.11
CA GLU A 208 -11.37 -6.77 11.02
C GLU A 208 -11.93 -5.41 11.47
N THR A 209 -12.92 -4.88 10.72
CA THR A 209 -13.61 -3.63 11.06
C THR A 209 -15.08 -3.90 11.33
N TYR A 210 -15.58 -3.38 12.46
CA TYR A 210 -16.97 -3.56 12.87
C TYR A 210 -17.65 -2.21 13.05
N ASP A 211 -18.43 -1.75 12.08
CA ASP A 211 -19.08 -0.43 12.07
C ASP A 211 -20.06 -0.21 13.23
N PHE A 212 -20.56 -1.29 13.85
CA PHE A 212 -21.40 -1.20 15.03
C PHE A 212 -20.63 -0.91 16.32
N LEU A 213 -19.30 -1.09 16.33
CA LEU A 213 -18.47 -0.75 17.48
C LEU A 213 -18.15 0.74 17.47
N VAL A 214 -18.56 1.46 18.50
CA VAL A 214 -18.29 2.90 18.64
C VAL A 214 -16.80 3.23 18.63
N TYR A 215 -15.98 2.30 19.10
CA TYR A 215 -14.51 2.43 19.16
C TYR A 215 -13.82 2.19 17.82
N ASN A 216 -14.48 1.52 16.87
CA ASN A 216 -13.89 1.18 15.57
C ASN A 216 -13.53 2.42 14.74
N ASN A 217 -14.28 3.51 14.91
CA ASN A 217 -14.07 4.75 14.18
C ASN A 217 -12.74 5.45 14.53
N LEU A 218 -12.14 5.13 15.69
CA LEU A 218 -10.85 5.69 16.11
C LEU A 218 -9.74 5.39 15.13
N ASP A 219 -9.72 4.19 14.56
CA ASP A 219 -8.65 3.74 13.70
C ASP A 219 -8.73 4.34 12.28
N THR A 220 -9.93 4.36 11.73
CA THR A 220 -10.14 4.83 10.35
C THR A 220 -9.93 6.32 10.17
N SER A 221 -10.07 7.11 11.25
CA SER A 221 -9.90 8.58 11.21
C SER A 221 -8.47 9.03 11.44
N LEU A 222 -7.60 8.18 12.01
CA LEU A 222 -6.23 8.54 12.42
C LEU A 222 -5.17 8.30 11.34
N HIS A 223 -5.49 7.54 10.29
CA HIS A 223 -4.54 7.31 9.21
C HIS A 223 -4.55 8.48 8.21
N PHE A 224 -3.61 9.38 8.38
CA PHE A 224 -3.39 10.53 7.50
C PHE A 224 -2.45 10.23 6.32
N THR A 225 -2.10 8.99 6.10
CA THR A 225 -1.09 8.54 5.13
C THR A 225 -1.36 8.89 3.67
N ASN A 226 -2.46 9.61 3.36
CA ASN A 226 -2.69 10.11 2.02
C ASN A 226 -3.46 11.43 2.04
N SER A 227 -2.97 12.42 1.31
CA SER A 227 -3.62 13.70 1.04
C SER A 227 -5.06 13.57 0.52
N ALA A 228 -5.46 12.40 -0.03
CA ALA A 228 -6.85 12.07 -0.38
C ALA A 228 -7.81 12.08 0.81
N VAL A 229 -7.33 11.66 1.97
CA VAL A 229 -8.14 11.69 3.21
C VAL A 229 -8.38 13.12 3.67
N LEU A 230 -7.49 14.04 3.35
CA LEU A 230 -7.58 15.47 3.71
C LEU A 230 -8.52 16.28 2.79
N ASN A 231 -8.92 15.76 1.64
CA ASN A 231 -9.76 16.51 0.69
C ASN A 231 -11.25 16.52 1.02
N ARG A 232 -11.73 15.62 1.90
CA ARG A 232 -13.09 15.70 2.43
C ARG A 232 -13.04 16.18 3.87
N PHE A 233 -13.90 17.13 4.21
CA PHE A 233 -13.94 17.68 5.56
C PHE A 233 -14.34 16.62 6.58
N PHE A 234 -15.29 15.74 6.25
CA PHE A 234 -15.71 14.59 7.04
C PHE A 234 -15.67 13.31 6.22
N ASN A 235 -15.15 12.25 6.82
CA ASN A 235 -15.17 10.91 6.27
C ASN A 235 -16.40 10.14 6.75
N TYR A 236 -16.61 8.97 6.19
CA TYR A 236 -17.60 7.98 6.59
C TYR A 236 -17.56 7.71 8.12
N SER A 237 -16.38 7.47 8.68
CA SER A 237 -16.18 7.21 10.11
C SER A 237 -16.56 8.39 11.00
N ASP A 238 -16.33 9.63 10.55
CA ASP A 238 -16.71 10.84 11.28
C ASP A 238 -18.25 10.97 11.37
N LEU A 239 -18.94 10.72 10.24
CA LEU A 239 -20.40 10.70 10.19
C LEU A 239 -21.00 9.60 11.06
N LEU A 240 -20.37 8.43 11.08
CA LEU A 240 -20.79 7.33 11.92
C LEU A 240 -20.57 7.64 13.42
N SER A 241 -19.52 8.38 13.77
CA SER A 241 -19.28 8.85 15.14
C SER A 241 -20.35 9.86 15.60
N ILE A 242 -20.75 10.77 14.72
CA ILE A 242 -21.87 11.69 14.98
C ILE A 242 -23.18 10.92 15.18
N PHE A 243 -23.44 9.91 14.31
CA PHE A 243 -24.61 9.04 14.43
C PHE A 243 -24.65 8.36 15.80
N TRP A 244 -23.56 7.72 16.23
CA TRP A 244 -23.47 7.07 17.55
C TRP A 244 -23.58 8.08 18.69
N ALA A 245 -23.03 9.28 18.54
CA ALA A 245 -23.16 10.34 19.54
C ALA A 245 -24.63 10.71 19.78
N VAL A 246 -25.39 10.91 18.73
CA VAL A 246 -26.82 11.24 18.80
C VAL A 246 -27.64 10.07 19.35
N PHE A 247 -27.35 8.85 18.86
CA PHE A 247 -28.06 7.63 19.26
C PHE A 247 -27.92 7.38 20.76
N PHE A 248 -26.71 7.34 21.29
CA PHE A 248 -26.47 7.05 22.70
C PHE A 248 -26.87 8.22 23.61
N PHE A 249 -26.76 9.46 23.12
CA PHE A 249 -27.28 10.60 23.88
C PHE A 249 -28.78 10.51 24.09
N ILE A 250 -29.56 10.18 23.04
CA ILE A 250 -30.99 10.02 23.11
C ILE A 250 -31.38 8.87 24.07
N ILE A 251 -30.76 7.72 23.97
CA ILE A 251 -31.02 6.57 24.83
C ILE A 251 -30.73 6.91 26.28
N GLY A 252 -29.55 7.45 26.55
CA GLY A 252 -29.16 7.84 27.93
C GLY A 252 -30.08 8.91 28.52
N TYR A 253 -30.45 9.91 27.74
CA TYR A 253 -31.41 10.92 28.17
C TYR A 253 -32.80 10.35 28.45
N GLN A 254 -33.33 9.48 27.61
CA GLN A 254 -34.63 8.84 27.83
C GLN A 254 -34.64 7.96 29.08
N TYR A 255 -33.56 7.22 29.33
CA TYR A 255 -33.38 6.46 30.53
C TYR A 255 -33.41 7.38 31.78
N TYR A 256 -32.59 8.43 31.75
CA TYR A 256 -32.53 9.43 32.84
C TYR A 256 -33.89 10.10 33.09
N ARG A 257 -34.54 10.58 32.01
CA ARG A 257 -35.84 11.27 32.08
C ARG A 257 -36.94 10.43 32.76
N ASN A 258 -36.98 9.13 32.47
CA ASN A 258 -38.04 8.23 32.88
C ASN A 258 -37.66 7.35 34.09
N ARG A 259 -36.47 7.52 34.63
CA ARG A 259 -35.94 6.79 35.80
C ARG A 259 -35.95 5.27 35.62
N GLY A 260 -35.38 4.76 34.59
CA GLY A 260 -35.15 3.34 34.34
C GLY A 260 -35.64 2.82 33.00
N LEU A 261 -35.12 1.65 32.58
CA LEU A 261 -35.35 1.04 31.27
C LEU A 261 -36.84 0.75 31.01
N LYS A 262 -37.54 0.14 32.00
CA LYS A 262 -38.95 -0.22 31.83
C LYS A 262 -39.80 1.00 31.52
N ASN A 263 -39.63 2.08 32.28
CA ASN A 263 -40.42 3.30 32.13
C ASN A 263 -40.03 4.10 30.88
N ALA A 264 -38.78 4.01 30.47
CA ALA A 264 -38.26 4.72 29.29
C ALA A 264 -38.75 4.13 27.98
N PHE A 265 -38.76 2.78 27.88
CA PHE A 265 -38.91 2.08 26.62
C PHE A 265 -40.07 1.06 26.59
N PHE A 266 -40.54 0.56 27.74
CA PHE A 266 -41.48 -0.56 27.82
C PHE A 266 -42.68 -0.27 28.73
N LYS A 267 -43.02 1.00 29.02
CA LYS A 267 -44.07 1.37 29.96
C LYS A 267 -45.47 0.91 29.53
N ASN A 268 -45.80 1.09 28.27
CA ASN A 268 -47.08 0.70 27.65
C ASN A 268 -46.92 0.53 26.15
N ALA A 269 -47.96 0.01 25.47
CA ALA A 269 -47.95 -0.27 24.04
C ALA A 269 -47.56 0.97 23.20
N ALA A 270 -48.07 2.17 23.55
CA ALA A 270 -47.73 3.40 22.85
C ALA A 270 -46.28 3.78 23.01
N THR A 271 -45.68 3.58 24.18
CA THR A 271 -44.24 3.82 24.42
C THR A 271 -43.40 2.82 23.67
N ILE A 272 -43.80 1.55 23.64
CA ILE A 272 -43.12 0.51 22.84
C ILE A 272 -43.17 0.85 21.37
N ALA A 273 -44.35 1.17 20.82
CA ALA A 273 -44.49 1.54 19.41
C ALA A 273 -43.61 2.76 19.02
N LYS A 274 -43.59 3.80 19.90
CA LYS A 274 -42.71 4.95 19.71
C LYS A 274 -41.22 4.58 19.70
N THR A 275 -40.80 3.73 20.65
CA THR A 275 -39.42 3.26 20.77
C THR A 275 -39.02 2.47 19.54
N VAL A 276 -39.86 1.54 19.10
CA VAL A 276 -39.65 0.77 17.87
C VAL A 276 -39.55 1.67 16.65
N GLY A 277 -40.44 2.67 16.51
CA GLY A 277 -40.40 3.64 15.43
C GLY A 277 -39.10 4.46 15.39
N VAL A 278 -38.64 4.94 16.55
CA VAL A 278 -37.36 5.66 16.67
C VAL A 278 -36.18 4.75 16.33
N LEU A 279 -36.17 3.52 16.85
CA LEU A 279 -35.10 2.54 16.51
C LEU A 279 -35.10 2.19 15.05
N ALA A 280 -36.26 2.02 14.41
CA ALA A 280 -36.35 1.78 12.97
C ALA A 280 -35.71 2.91 12.16
N VAL A 281 -35.96 4.17 12.55
CA VAL A 281 -35.31 5.33 11.91
C VAL A 281 -33.78 5.27 12.07
N PHE A 282 -33.29 4.98 13.27
CA PHE A 282 -31.84 4.84 13.49
C PHE A 282 -31.25 3.66 12.67
N VAL A 283 -31.94 2.53 12.60
CA VAL A 283 -31.51 1.41 11.77
C VAL A 283 -31.45 1.80 10.31
N LEU A 284 -32.45 2.51 9.78
CA LEU A 284 -32.43 3.00 8.40
C LEU A 284 -31.28 3.96 8.13
N ILE A 285 -31.04 4.91 9.05
CA ILE A 285 -29.89 5.83 8.94
C ILE A 285 -28.56 5.06 8.99
N TYR A 286 -28.44 4.09 9.88
CA TYR A 286 -27.26 3.24 9.98
C TYR A 286 -26.99 2.49 8.67
N PHE A 287 -28.00 1.81 8.13
CA PHE A 287 -27.87 1.13 6.84
C PHE A 287 -27.57 2.08 5.69
N PHE A 288 -28.12 3.29 5.71
CA PHE A 288 -27.79 4.31 4.71
C PHE A 288 -26.33 4.77 4.82
N LEU A 289 -25.84 5.02 6.04
CA LEU A 289 -24.45 5.43 6.28
C LEU A 289 -23.46 4.29 5.98
N THR A 290 -23.80 3.04 6.30
CA THR A 290 -22.91 1.89 6.12
C THR A 290 -23.05 1.20 4.76
N LYS A 291 -23.96 1.69 3.90
CA LYS A 291 -24.14 1.15 2.56
C LYS A 291 -22.82 1.17 1.79
N PRO A 292 -22.37 0.03 1.24
CA PRO A 292 -21.19 -0.01 0.40
C PRO A 292 -21.32 0.94 -0.80
N MET A 293 -20.29 1.73 -1.03
CA MET A 293 -20.17 2.57 -2.23
C MET A 293 -19.35 1.81 -3.27
N TYR A 294 -19.90 1.70 -4.48
CA TYR A 294 -19.20 1.13 -5.63
C TYR A 294 -18.81 2.25 -6.59
N PRO A 295 -17.64 2.16 -7.22
CA PRO A 295 -17.26 3.12 -8.23
C PRO A 295 -18.24 3.09 -9.41
N GLN A 296 -18.70 4.26 -9.81
CA GLN A 296 -19.56 4.41 -10.98
C GLN A 296 -18.72 4.73 -12.20
N LYS A 297 -18.72 3.86 -13.18
CA LYS A 297 -18.06 4.07 -14.47
C LYS A 297 -18.89 5.02 -15.33
N LEU A 298 -18.22 5.77 -16.19
CA LEU A 298 -18.84 6.59 -17.21
C LEU A 298 -19.35 5.68 -18.36
N GLU A 299 -20.50 5.99 -18.94
CA GLU A 299 -21.11 5.08 -19.94
C GLU A 299 -20.29 4.97 -21.22
N ASN A 300 -19.76 6.09 -21.75
CA ASN A 300 -19.22 6.14 -23.11
C ASN A 300 -17.81 6.73 -23.24
N ILE A 301 -17.16 7.07 -22.14
CA ILE A 301 -15.86 7.75 -22.18
C ILE A 301 -14.98 7.27 -21.04
N THR A 302 -13.71 7.05 -21.33
CA THR A 302 -12.67 6.78 -20.32
C THR A 302 -11.82 8.03 -20.18
N ILE A 303 -11.56 8.46 -18.94
CA ILE A 303 -10.85 9.70 -18.63
C ILE A 303 -9.70 9.43 -17.68
N ILE A 304 -8.55 10.01 -18.00
CA ILE A 304 -7.38 10.14 -17.10
C ILE A 304 -7.06 11.63 -17.03
N GLU A 305 -7.09 12.22 -15.84
CA GLU A 305 -6.77 13.63 -15.65
C GLU A 305 -6.03 13.86 -14.35
N GLY A 306 -5.36 15.01 -14.24
CA GLY A 306 -4.70 15.35 -12.98
C GLY A 306 -3.93 16.65 -13.01
N THR A 307 -3.29 16.89 -11.86
CA THR A 307 -2.36 18.00 -11.65
C THR A 307 -0.96 17.47 -11.42
N LEU A 308 0.03 18.21 -11.91
CA LEU A 308 1.43 17.86 -11.81
C LEU A 308 2.20 19.04 -11.21
N GLN A 309 2.71 18.86 -10.00
CA GLN A 309 3.58 19.85 -9.34
C GLN A 309 5.02 19.31 -9.41
N THR A 310 5.87 19.97 -10.18
CA THR A 310 7.26 19.54 -10.42
C THR A 310 8.21 20.75 -10.36
N ASP A 311 9.45 20.49 -9.96
CA ASP A 311 10.51 21.52 -9.92
C ASP A 311 10.91 22.00 -11.31
N LYS A 312 10.76 21.14 -12.32
CA LYS A 312 11.02 21.44 -13.74
C LYS A 312 9.73 21.28 -14.54
N PRO A 313 9.43 22.15 -15.51
CA PRO A 313 8.21 22.05 -16.30
C PRO A 313 8.23 20.77 -17.15
N VAL A 314 7.23 19.93 -16.95
CA VAL A 314 6.98 18.73 -17.74
C VAL A 314 6.05 19.11 -18.89
N LYS A 315 6.43 18.77 -20.12
CA LYS A 315 5.65 19.10 -21.33
C LYS A 315 4.61 18.04 -21.68
N GLU A 316 4.93 16.78 -21.40
CA GLU A 316 4.09 15.64 -21.77
C GLU A 316 4.33 14.46 -20.82
N ILE A 317 3.31 13.63 -20.66
CA ILE A 317 3.37 12.34 -19.99
C ILE A 317 2.89 11.24 -20.95
N TYR A 318 3.26 10.01 -20.71
CA TYR A 318 2.93 8.90 -21.60
C TYR A 318 2.00 7.92 -20.91
N LEU A 319 0.98 7.47 -21.62
CA LEU A 319 0.16 6.31 -21.23
C LEU A 319 0.66 5.09 -22.01
N MET A 320 1.10 4.07 -21.30
CA MET A 320 1.71 2.87 -21.87
C MET A 320 0.86 1.63 -21.57
N ASP A 321 0.77 0.72 -22.54
CA ASP A 321 0.29 -0.64 -22.31
C ASP A 321 1.40 -1.47 -21.64
N GLN A 322 1.13 -2.02 -20.47
CA GLN A 322 2.14 -2.80 -19.74
C GLN A 322 2.42 -4.14 -20.40
N GLU A 323 1.42 -4.80 -21.04
CA GLU A 323 1.58 -6.09 -21.69
C GLU A 323 2.44 -5.96 -22.97
N LEU A 324 2.13 -4.97 -23.80
CA LEU A 324 2.78 -4.77 -25.09
C LEU A 324 4.00 -3.83 -25.04
N GLN A 325 4.25 -3.19 -23.88
CA GLN A 325 5.36 -2.25 -23.67
C GLN A 325 5.44 -1.17 -24.74
N ASN A 326 4.30 -0.59 -25.11
CA ASN A 326 4.23 0.49 -26.11
C ASN A 326 3.36 1.64 -25.62
N ASN A 327 3.64 2.84 -26.10
CA ASN A 327 2.85 4.03 -25.83
C ASN A 327 1.50 3.93 -26.53
N ILE A 328 0.42 4.12 -25.77
CA ILE A 328 -0.96 4.24 -26.28
C ILE A 328 -1.26 5.71 -26.59
N ALA A 329 -0.83 6.61 -25.71
CA ALA A 329 -1.07 8.03 -25.86
C ALA A 329 0.09 8.86 -25.31
N VAL A 330 0.29 10.02 -25.94
CA VAL A 330 1.10 11.12 -25.44
C VAL A 330 0.14 12.19 -24.93
N ILE A 331 0.22 12.52 -23.65
CA ILE A 331 -0.71 13.41 -22.96
C ILE A 331 0.00 14.73 -22.67
N PRO A 332 -0.39 15.85 -23.31
CA PRO A 332 0.24 17.15 -23.07
C PRO A 332 -0.07 17.66 -21.66
N VAL A 333 0.91 18.30 -21.04
CA VAL A 333 0.77 18.99 -19.76
C VAL A 333 0.69 20.50 -20.02
N VAL A 334 -0.44 21.09 -19.66
CA VAL A 334 -0.70 22.54 -19.85
C VAL A 334 -1.06 23.15 -18.50
N ASN A 335 -0.36 24.20 -18.11
CA ASN A 335 -0.59 24.87 -16.80
C ASN A 335 -0.59 23.89 -15.62
N ASN A 336 0.38 22.97 -15.60
CA ASN A 336 0.49 21.93 -14.58
C ASN A 336 -0.73 20.98 -14.49
N THR A 337 -1.53 20.89 -15.54
CA THR A 337 -2.65 19.95 -15.65
C THR A 337 -2.51 19.09 -16.88
N PHE A 338 -3.03 17.88 -16.79
CA PHE A 338 -3.10 16.97 -17.93
C PHE A 338 -4.48 16.32 -17.99
N ARG A 339 -4.93 15.99 -19.21
CA ARG A 339 -6.16 15.26 -19.45
C ARG A 339 -6.06 14.45 -20.75
N TRP A 340 -6.42 13.18 -20.61
CA TRP A 340 -6.63 12.28 -21.73
C TRP A 340 -8.02 11.69 -21.64
N GLU A 341 -8.68 11.59 -22.77
CA GLU A 341 -10.00 10.97 -22.84
C GLU A 341 -10.16 10.20 -24.15
N THR A 342 -10.91 9.10 -24.10
CA THR A 342 -11.22 8.30 -25.27
C THR A 342 -12.63 7.70 -25.18
N LYS A 343 -13.28 7.60 -26.34
CA LYS A 343 -14.53 6.86 -26.54
C LYS A 343 -14.28 5.44 -27.04
N GLU A 344 -13.07 5.13 -27.41
CA GLU A 344 -12.68 3.81 -27.88
C GLU A 344 -12.76 2.77 -26.76
N ALA A 345 -12.77 1.50 -27.14
CA ALA A 345 -12.73 0.40 -26.21
C ALA A 345 -11.34 0.34 -25.54
N VAL A 346 -11.32 0.52 -24.21
CA VAL A 346 -10.12 0.34 -23.39
C VAL A 346 -10.26 -1.04 -22.73
N PRO A 347 -9.38 -2.00 -23.07
CA PRO A 347 -9.36 -3.31 -22.43
C PRO A 347 -9.15 -3.21 -20.91
N PHE A 348 -9.74 -4.14 -20.16
CA PHE A 348 -9.47 -4.27 -18.73
C PHE A 348 -8.07 -4.86 -18.54
N SER A 349 -7.08 -3.98 -18.35
CA SER A 349 -5.66 -4.34 -18.33
C SER A 349 -4.86 -3.44 -17.40
N ASN A 350 -3.58 -3.80 -17.21
CA ASN A 350 -2.60 -2.97 -16.54
C ASN A 350 -1.98 -1.99 -17.55
N TYR A 351 -1.89 -0.76 -17.10
CA TYR A 351 -1.26 0.34 -17.84
C TYR A 351 -0.27 1.07 -16.93
N ILE A 352 0.56 1.89 -17.53
CA ILE A 352 1.55 2.70 -16.83
C ILE A 352 1.41 4.15 -17.30
N ILE A 353 1.31 5.08 -16.35
CA ILE A 353 1.51 6.50 -16.64
C ILE A 353 3.00 6.79 -16.38
N ASP A 354 3.71 7.18 -17.43
CA ASP A 354 5.12 7.59 -17.34
C ASP A 354 5.21 9.11 -17.22
N VAL A 355 5.75 9.57 -16.09
CA VAL A 355 6.05 10.98 -15.80
C VAL A 355 7.56 11.11 -15.70
N GLU A 356 8.24 11.43 -16.81
CA GLU A 356 9.71 11.54 -16.85
C GLU A 356 10.42 10.32 -16.21
N LYS A 357 10.11 9.12 -16.70
CA LYS A 357 10.64 7.83 -16.23
C LYS A 357 10.28 7.46 -14.79
N ARG A 358 9.32 8.14 -14.19
CA ARG A 358 8.62 7.71 -12.98
C ARG A 358 7.33 7.04 -13.38
N PHE A 359 7.21 5.76 -13.07
CA PHE A 359 6.13 4.90 -13.52
C PHE A 359 5.04 4.79 -12.46
N ILE A 360 3.81 5.14 -12.85
CA ILE A 360 2.62 4.98 -12.02
C ILE A 360 1.82 3.82 -12.59
N PRO A 361 1.86 2.63 -11.99
CA PRO A 361 1.02 1.53 -12.42
C PRO A 361 -0.45 1.82 -12.13
N ILE A 362 -1.30 1.54 -13.10
CA ILE A 362 -2.75 1.70 -13.01
C ILE A 362 -3.47 0.50 -13.63
N VAL A 363 -4.65 0.22 -13.12
CA VAL A 363 -5.64 -0.65 -13.76
C VAL A 363 -6.65 0.25 -14.45
N LEU A 364 -6.96 -0.03 -15.70
CA LEU A 364 -7.88 0.77 -16.51
C LEU A 364 -8.81 -0.14 -17.32
N SER A 365 -10.02 0.33 -17.54
CA SER A 365 -10.99 -0.28 -18.45
C SER A 365 -11.91 0.78 -19.01
N LYS A 366 -12.73 0.41 -19.99
CA LYS A 366 -13.77 1.29 -20.55
C LYS A 366 -14.65 1.87 -19.44
N GLY A 367 -14.86 3.18 -19.48
CA GLY A 367 -15.70 3.93 -18.57
C GLY A 367 -15.03 4.37 -17.26
N ASP A 368 -13.76 4.04 -17.05
CA ASP A 368 -13.04 4.50 -15.87
C ASP A 368 -12.76 6.01 -15.95
N HIS A 369 -12.84 6.67 -14.79
CA HIS A 369 -12.42 8.05 -14.59
C HIS A 369 -11.37 8.08 -13.47
N LEU A 370 -10.12 8.25 -13.86
CA LEU A 370 -8.98 8.31 -12.95
C LEU A 370 -8.51 9.75 -12.79
N GLN A 371 -8.28 10.16 -11.55
CA GLN A 371 -7.78 11.49 -11.22
C GLN A 371 -6.51 11.38 -10.39
N PHE A 372 -5.52 12.20 -10.72
CA PHE A 372 -4.21 12.18 -10.07
C PHE A 372 -3.81 13.57 -9.57
N GLU A 373 -3.20 13.60 -8.39
CA GLU A 373 -2.40 14.72 -7.94
C GLU A 373 -0.98 14.21 -7.77
N ILE A 374 -0.07 14.65 -8.64
CA ILE A 374 1.30 14.16 -8.69
C ILE A 374 2.20 15.29 -8.21
N LYS A 375 3.01 15.01 -7.19
CA LYS A 375 4.07 15.90 -6.72
C LYS A 375 5.40 15.21 -6.96
N LYS A 376 6.27 15.85 -7.70
CA LYS A 376 7.60 15.35 -8.01
C LYS A 376 8.61 16.45 -7.72
N ASP A 377 9.44 16.22 -6.74
CA ASP A 377 10.65 16.98 -6.50
C ASP A 377 11.88 16.09 -6.70
N ASP A 378 13.04 16.63 -6.43
CA ASP A 378 14.31 15.91 -6.59
C ASP A 378 14.42 14.64 -5.74
N ARG A 379 13.64 14.51 -4.68
CA ARG A 379 13.72 13.42 -3.69
C ARG A 379 12.46 12.59 -3.60
N ASN A 380 11.29 13.22 -3.79
CA ASN A 380 10.00 12.61 -3.55
C ASN A 380 9.18 12.50 -4.83
N PHE A 381 8.42 11.43 -4.92
CA PHE A 381 7.44 11.20 -5.97
C PHE A 381 6.14 10.72 -5.34
N ASP A 382 5.30 11.69 -4.98
CA ASP A 382 4.03 11.42 -4.31
C ASP A 382 2.90 11.42 -5.34
N VAL A 383 2.10 10.38 -5.30
CA VAL A 383 0.98 10.19 -6.23
C VAL A 383 -0.30 9.95 -5.46
N LEU A 384 -1.16 10.96 -5.45
CA LEU A 384 -2.51 10.81 -4.96
C LEU A 384 -3.41 10.33 -6.08
N ARG A 385 -4.12 9.23 -5.85
CA ARG A 385 -5.03 8.60 -6.80
C ARG A 385 -6.47 8.71 -6.33
N LYS A 386 -7.35 9.17 -7.21
CA LYS A 386 -8.80 9.30 -6.99
C LYS A 386 -9.55 8.67 -8.17
N GLY A 387 -10.87 8.54 -8.04
CA GLY A 387 -11.73 8.07 -9.13
C GLY A 387 -12.14 6.63 -9.00
N THR A 388 -12.50 6.01 -10.14
CA THR A 388 -13.18 4.70 -10.18
C THR A 388 -12.34 3.53 -9.68
N ARG A 389 -11.01 3.63 -9.71
CA ARG A 389 -10.07 2.55 -9.34
C ARG A 389 -9.33 2.81 -8.01
N LYS A 390 -9.85 3.71 -7.18
CA LYS A 390 -9.21 4.04 -5.90
C LYS A 390 -9.11 2.82 -4.97
N ALA A 391 -10.19 2.04 -4.88
CA ALA A 391 -10.23 0.87 -4.00
C ALA A 391 -9.25 -0.23 -4.44
N GLU A 392 -9.11 -0.43 -5.75
CA GLU A 392 -8.17 -1.38 -6.33
C GLU A 392 -6.72 -1.03 -5.99
N VAL A 393 -6.37 0.24 -6.08
CA VAL A 393 -5.03 0.72 -5.75
C VAL A 393 -4.73 0.54 -4.27
N GLU A 394 -5.64 0.97 -3.38
CA GLU A 394 -5.46 0.79 -1.93
C GLU A 394 -5.34 -0.69 -1.55
N TYR A 395 -6.09 -1.58 -2.22
CA TYR A 395 -5.95 -3.02 -2.01
C TYR A 395 -4.57 -3.54 -2.42
N LEU A 396 -4.07 -3.10 -3.59
CA LEU A 396 -2.76 -3.51 -4.07
C LEU A 396 -1.62 -3.01 -3.17
N ASP A 397 -1.71 -1.78 -2.70
CA ASP A 397 -0.71 -1.18 -1.80
C ASP A 397 -0.64 -1.91 -0.43
N THR A 398 -1.78 -2.43 0.06
CA THR A 398 -1.83 -3.11 1.36
C THR A 398 -1.57 -4.62 1.30
N ASN A 399 -1.85 -5.29 0.18
CA ASN A 399 -1.87 -6.75 0.07
C ASN A 399 -0.85 -7.34 -0.93
N THR A 400 0.19 -6.59 -1.29
CA THR A 400 1.19 -7.02 -2.29
C THR A 400 1.89 -8.34 -1.96
N ASN A 401 1.93 -8.77 -0.70
CA ASN A 401 2.76 -9.88 -0.24
C ASN A 401 2.04 -11.16 0.25
N MET A 402 0.70 -11.18 0.31
CA MET A 402 -0.01 -12.34 0.91
C MET A 402 0.34 -13.68 0.26
N TYR A 403 0.35 -13.72 -1.08
CA TYR A 403 0.58 -14.97 -1.80
C TYR A 403 2.04 -15.43 -1.80
N SER A 404 3.01 -14.52 -1.92
CA SER A 404 4.43 -14.86 -1.82
C SER A 404 4.76 -15.44 -0.43
N SER A 405 4.08 -14.97 0.61
CA SER A 405 4.23 -15.49 1.96
C SER A 405 3.66 -16.91 2.13
N PHE A 406 2.54 -17.25 1.46
CA PHE A 406 2.01 -18.62 1.46
C PHE A 406 2.96 -19.58 0.76
N TYR A 407 3.38 -19.28 -0.47
CA TYR A 407 4.29 -20.10 -1.24
C TYR A 407 5.60 -20.34 -0.50
N ASN A 408 6.21 -19.29 0.03
CA ASN A 408 7.45 -19.40 0.79
C ASN A 408 7.30 -20.17 2.11
N ARG A 409 6.17 -19.99 2.80
CA ARG A 409 5.90 -20.71 4.06
C ARG A 409 5.62 -22.18 3.85
N THR A 410 5.01 -22.54 2.73
CA THR A 410 4.51 -23.90 2.51
C THR A 410 5.41 -24.75 1.60
N VAL A 411 5.79 -24.23 0.44
CA VAL A 411 6.57 -24.97 -0.53
C VAL A 411 8.07 -24.99 -0.19
N GLN A 412 8.58 -23.90 0.41
CA GLN A 412 9.97 -23.82 0.84
C GLN A 412 10.22 -24.33 2.27
N ASN A 413 9.17 -24.54 3.07
CA ASN A 413 9.32 -25.05 4.43
C ASN A 413 9.42 -26.58 4.42
N LYS A 414 10.61 -27.11 4.77
CA LYS A 414 10.88 -28.54 4.84
C LYS A 414 9.93 -29.31 5.77
N GLU A 415 9.46 -28.67 6.87
CA GLU A 415 8.54 -29.31 7.81
C GLU A 415 7.16 -29.58 7.18
N LEU A 416 6.68 -28.68 6.32
CA LEU A 416 5.42 -28.86 5.59
C LEU A 416 5.58 -29.74 4.35
N ALA A 417 6.81 -29.86 3.80
CA ALA A 417 7.10 -30.74 2.69
C ALA A 417 6.82 -32.23 3.03
N ASP A 418 7.02 -32.61 4.30
CA ASP A 418 6.81 -33.98 4.78
C ASP A 418 5.40 -34.22 5.35
N GLU A 419 4.51 -33.25 5.34
CA GLU A 419 3.19 -33.28 5.96
C GLU A 419 2.05 -32.89 4.98
N PRO A 420 1.67 -33.75 4.01
CA PRO A 420 0.68 -33.44 2.98
C PRO A 420 -0.67 -32.94 3.51
N LYS A 421 -1.13 -33.47 4.65
CA LYS A 421 -2.39 -33.04 5.27
C LYS A 421 -2.30 -31.63 5.88
N ALA A 422 -1.13 -31.25 6.40
CA ALA A 422 -0.91 -29.91 6.94
C ALA A 422 -0.82 -28.89 5.82
N PHE A 423 -0.09 -29.21 4.74
CA PHE A 423 -0.03 -28.39 3.54
C PHE A 423 -1.42 -28.12 2.95
N TYR A 424 -2.24 -29.15 2.78
CA TYR A 424 -3.59 -29.01 2.24
C TYR A 424 -4.47 -28.09 3.11
N ARG A 425 -4.44 -28.27 4.43
CA ARG A 425 -5.20 -27.41 5.36
C ARG A 425 -4.79 -25.94 5.26
N GLU A 426 -3.50 -25.67 5.11
CA GLU A 426 -3.03 -24.29 4.92
C GLU A 426 -3.43 -23.73 3.55
N ALA A 427 -3.42 -24.53 2.49
CA ALA A 427 -3.89 -24.13 1.17
C ALA A 427 -5.39 -23.78 1.17
N GLU A 428 -6.22 -24.64 1.78
CA GLU A 428 -7.65 -24.41 1.92
C GLU A 428 -7.95 -23.15 2.76
N LYS A 429 -7.25 -22.98 3.88
CA LYS A 429 -7.38 -21.80 4.74
C LYS A 429 -6.97 -20.52 4.02
N GLU A 430 -5.90 -20.54 3.23
CA GLU A 430 -5.45 -19.38 2.43
C GLU A 430 -6.49 -19.02 1.36
N TRP A 431 -7.06 -20.02 0.70
CA TRP A 431 -8.13 -19.81 -0.27
C TRP A 431 -9.39 -19.19 0.35
N GLU A 432 -9.83 -19.71 1.51
CA GLU A 432 -10.97 -19.13 2.24
C GLU A 432 -10.65 -17.72 2.76
N THR A 433 -9.41 -17.46 3.17
CA THR A 433 -8.96 -16.13 3.58
C THR A 433 -9.04 -15.15 2.42
N LEU A 434 -8.55 -15.53 1.23
CA LEU A 434 -8.66 -14.71 0.03
C LEU A 434 -10.11 -14.37 -0.31
N LYS A 435 -11.02 -15.38 -0.31
CA LYS A 435 -12.46 -15.17 -0.56
C LYS A 435 -13.07 -14.18 0.44
N LYS A 436 -12.74 -14.35 1.72
CA LYS A 436 -13.20 -13.47 2.80
C LYS A 436 -12.67 -12.06 2.63
N ASP A 437 -11.39 -11.89 2.35
CA ASP A 437 -10.76 -10.59 2.20
C ASP A 437 -11.33 -9.83 1.00
N LEU A 438 -11.44 -10.48 -0.15
CA LEU A 438 -12.04 -9.88 -1.34
C LEU A 438 -13.52 -9.50 -1.15
N SER A 439 -14.25 -10.24 -0.32
CA SER A 439 -15.65 -9.92 -0.02
C SER A 439 -15.82 -8.79 0.98
N LYS A 440 -14.85 -8.59 1.88
CA LYS A 440 -14.92 -7.63 3.00
C LYS A 440 -14.12 -6.36 2.75
N PHE A 441 -13.19 -6.38 1.80
CA PHE A 441 -12.33 -5.22 1.54
C PHE A 441 -13.13 -3.98 1.19
N ARG A 442 -12.80 -2.91 1.82
CA ARG A 442 -13.28 -1.56 1.52
C ARG A 442 -12.23 -0.54 1.93
N THR A 443 -12.20 0.57 1.23
CA THR A 443 -11.39 1.72 1.62
C THR A 443 -11.90 2.33 2.92
N LYS A 444 -11.10 3.19 3.52
CA LYS A 444 -11.50 4.00 4.68
C LYS A 444 -12.73 4.90 4.41
N GLU A 445 -13.05 5.15 3.15
CA GLU A 445 -14.23 5.89 2.70
C GLU A 445 -15.43 4.99 2.40
N ASN A 446 -15.38 3.71 2.75
CA ASN A 446 -16.39 2.70 2.48
C ASN A 446 -16.63 2.45 0.97
N ILE A 447 -15.58 2.61 0.15
CA ILE A 447 -15.61 2.30 -1.27
C ILE A 447 -15.11 0.86 -1.46
N HIS A 448 -15.89 0.04 -2.16
CA HIS A 448 -15.52 -1.30 -2.59
C HIS A 448 -14.98 -1.26 -4.02
N PHE A 449 -14.14 -2.21 -4.39
CA PHE A 449 -13.75 -2.34 -5.79
C PHE A 449 -14.85 -2.96 -6.64
N GLY A 450 -14.77 -2.76 -7.96
CA GLY A 450 -15.73 -3.31 -8.92
C GLY A 450 -15.66 -4.84 -9.01
N GLU A 451 -16.77 -5.47 -9.45
CA GLU A 451 -16.84 -6.93 -9.63
C GLU A 451 -15.80 -7.44 -10.65
N ASP A 452 -15.41 -6.64 -11.64
CA ASP A 452 -14.35 -6.97 -12.60
C ASP A 452 -13.02 -7.23 -11.91
N PHE A 453 -12.61 -6.35 -10.99
CA PHE A 453 -11.36 -6.50 -10.24
C PHE A 453 -11.45 -7.62 -9.20
N LYS A 454 -12.57 -7.75 -8.51
CA LYS A 454 -12.82 -8.85 -7.56
C LYS A 454 -12.70 -10.22 -8.24
N ASN A 455 -13.35 -10.37 -9.40
CA ASN A 455 -13.27 -11.58 -10.20
C ASN A 455 -11.84 -11.86 -10.67
N PHE A 456 -11.14 -10.83 -11.15
CA PHE A 456 -9.73 -10.94 -11.51
C PHE A 456 -8.86 -11.46 -10.35
N LYS A 457 -8.99 -10.85 -9.16
CA LYS A 457 -8.20 -11.26 -7.99
C LYS A 457 -8.52 -12.67 -7.52
N MET A 458 -9.79 -13.06 -7.53
CA MET A 458 -10.22 -14.42 -7.23
C MET A 458 -9.57 -15.42 -8.20
N GLN A 459 -9.65 -15.13 -9.50
CA GLN A 459 -9.09 -15.96 -10.56
C GLN A 459 -7.56 -16.01 -10.49
N GLN A 460 -6.89 -14.89 -10.23
CA GLN A 460 -5.45 -14.84 -10.02
C GLN A 460 -5.03 -15.73 -8.84
N GLY A 461 -5.77 -15.66 -7.73
CA GLY A 461 -5.55 -16.53 -6.58
C GLY A 461 -5.73 -18.01 -6.91
N ALA A 462 -6.76 -18.36 -7.68
CA ALA A 462 -7.01 -19.75 -8.12
C ALA A 462 -5.88 -20.28 -9.01
N VAL A 463 -5.38 -19.49 -9.97
CA VAL A 463 -4.25 -19.87 -10.84
C VAL A 463 -3.00 -20.12 -10.01
N LYS A 464 -2.67 -19.22 -9.09
CA LYS A 464 -1.51 -19.35 -8.20
C LYS A 464 -1.64 -20.55 -7.28
N MET A 465 -2.84 -20.78 -6.71
CA MET A 465 -3.10 -21.94 -5.84
C MET A 465 -2.94 -23.26 -6.60
N LEU A 466 -3.50 -23.36 -7.82
CA LEU A 466 -3.32 -24.53 -8.67
C LEU A 466 -1.84 -24.76 -8.99
N GLY A 467 -1.08 -23.70 -9.26
CA GLY A 467 0.38 -23.79 -9.44
C GLY A 467 1.07 -24.38 -8.22
N ALA A 468 0.83 -23.83 -7.02
CA ALA A 468 1.42 -24.30 -5.78
C ALA A 468 1.04 -25.75 -5.42
N LEU A 469 -0.22 -26.14 -5.65
CA LEU A 469 -0.68 -27.51 -5.45
C LEU A 469 0.02 -28.49 -6.38
N HIS A 470 0.21 -28.11 -7.64
CA HIS A 470 0.95 -28.94 -8.60
C HIS A 470 2.42 -29.05 -8.27
N ASP A 471 3.08 -27.96 -7.91
CA ASP A 471 4.48 -27.97 -7.53
C ASP A 471 4.71 -28.84 -6.28
N TYR A 472 3.79 -28.77 -5.30
CA TYR A 472 3.84 -29.62 -4.12
C TYR A 472 3.58 -31.09 -4.46
N GLN A 473 2.62 -31.38 -5.34
CA GLN A 473 2.35 -32.74 -5.82
C GLN A 473 3.59 -33.34 -6.51
N MET A 474 4.25 -32.57 -7.37
CA MET A 474 5.49 -33.02 -8.01
C MET A 474 6.60 -33.27 -7.00
N MET A 475 6.79 -32.38 -6.04
CA MET A 475 7.82 -32.54 -5.01
C MET A 475 7.60 -33.81 -4.19
N THR A 476 6.37 -34.14 -3.83
CA THR A 476 6.02 -35.31 -3.02
C THR A 476 5.97 -36.61 -3.83
N SER A 477 5.88 -36.57 -5.17
CA SER A 477 5.88 -37.76 -6.02
C SER A 477 7.19 -38.58 -5.93
N PHE A 478 8.28 -37.98 -5.42
CA PHE A 478 9.57 -38.63 -5.17
C PHE A 478 9.74 -39.09 -3.72
N THR A 479 8.69 -38.97 -2.89
CA THR A 479 8.70 -39.35 -1.47
C THR A 479 7.70 -40.46 -1.20
N ASP A 480 7.83 -41.14 -0.06
CA ASP A 480 6.88 -42.19 0.39
C ASP A 480 5.49 -41.61 0.77
N LYS A 481 5.34 -40.27 0.78
CA LYS A 481 4.11 -39.54 1.15
C LYS A 481 3.56 -38.74 -0.03
N GLU A 482 3.19 -39.45 -1.10
CA GLU A 482 2.63 -38.79 -2.29
C GLU A 482 1.37 -37.97 -1.98
N PHE A 483 1.38 -36.71 -2.36
CA PHE A 483 0.23 -35.82 -2.25
C PHE A 483 -0.66 -35.89 -3.48
N GLN A 484 -1.95 -36.10 -3.27
CA GLN A 484 -2.95 -36.02 -4.32
C GLN A 484 -3.85 -34.81 -4.07
N ILE A 485 -4.01 -33.96 -5.08
CA ILE A 485 -4.88 -32.77 -4.97
C ILE A 485 -6.34 -33.24 -4.84
N PRO A 486 -7.07 -32.87 -3.77
CA PRO A 486 -8.48 -33.26 -3.62
C PRO A 486 -9.33 -32.77 -4.79
N ALA A 487 -10.10 -33.70 -5.37
CA ALA A 487 -10.82 -33.46 -6.62
C ALA A 487 -11.84 -32.29 -6.54
N ASP A 488 -12.54 -32.17 -5.40
CA ASP A 488 -13.52 -31.10 -5.20
C ASP A 488 -12.85 -29.73 -5.11
N PHE A 489 -11.73 -29.62 -4.39
CA PHE A 489 -10.98 -28.38 -4.28
C PHE A 489 -10.36 -27.97 -5.62
N LYS A 490 -9.78 -28.92 -6.35
CA LYS A 490 -9.30 -28.70 -7.71
C LYS A 490 -10.40 -28.18 -8.63
N LYS A 491 -11.56 -28.82 -8.58
CA LYS A 491 -12.74 -28.42 -9.38
C LYS A 491 -13.25 -27.02 -9.02
N GLU A 492 -13.25 -26.66 -7.74
CA GLU A 492 -13.62 -25.30 -7.29
C GLU A 492 -12.68 -24.25 -7.91
N LEU A 493 -11.37 -24.46 -7.81
CA LEU A 493 -10.36 -23.55 -8.37
C LEU A 493 -10.47 -23.45 -9.90
N GLU A 494 -10.58 -24.59 -10.60
CA GLU A 494 -10.74 -24.63 -12.07
C GLU A 494 -12.05 -23.96 -12.52
N THR A 495 -13.13 -24.08 -11.74
CA THR A 495 -14.41 -23.43 -12.04
C THR A 495 -14.28 -21.92 -11.94
N SER A 496 -13.51 -21.43 -10.99
CA SER A 496 -13.26 -19.98 -10.79
C SER A 496 -12.60 -19.32 -12.01
N ILE A 497 -11.77 -20.08 -12.76
CA ILE A 497 -11.03 -19.58 -13.93
C ILE A 497 -11.65 -19.96 -15.28
N LYS A 498 -12.82 -20.58 -15.29
CA LYS A 498 -13.47 -21.07 -16.52
C LYS A 498 -13.77 -19.96 -17.54
N LYS A 499 -14.04 -18.74 -17.05
CA LYS A 499 -14.21 -17.52 -17.87
C LYS A 499 -13.22 -16.48 -17.37
N PRO A 500 -11.97 -16.48 -17.90
CA PRO A 500 -10.93 -15.60 -17.39
C PRO A 500 -11.24 -14.14 -17.69
N ALA A 501 -10.98 -13.28 -16.71
CA ALA A 501 -11.00 -11.82 -16.90
C ALA A 501 -9.89 -11.38 -17.89
N GLU A 502 -10.14 -10.31 -18.64
CA GLU A 502 -9.14 -9.81 -19.60
C GLU A 502 -7.80 -9.52 -18.92
N LEU A 503 -7.83 -8.86 -17.75
CA LEU A 503 -6.66 -8.54 -16.96
C LEU A 503 -5.90 -9.81 -16.51
N LEU A 504 -6.61 -10.91 -16.20
CA LEU A 504 -5.96 -12.17 -15.86
C LEU A 504 -5.17 -12.73 -17.05
N MET A 505 -5.74 -12.66 -18.25
CA MET A 505 -5.11 -13.18 -19.47
C MET A 505 -3.82 -12.44 -19.85
N THR A 506 -3.59 -11.23 -19.32
CA THR A 506 -2.34 -10.47 -19.51
C THR A 506 -1.22 -10.91 -18.56
N THR A 507 -1.55 -11.62 -17.48
CA THR A 507 -0.56 -12.05 -16.47
C THR A 507 0.27 -13.24 -16.93
N ASP A 508 1.55 -13.24 -16.59
CA ASP A 508 2.46 -14.32 -16.98
C ASP A 508 2.12 -15.63 -16.28
N GLU A 509 1.59 -15.56 -15.05
CA GLU A 509 1.13 -16.74 -14.30
C GLU A 509 -0.01 -17.46 -15.04
N TYR A 510 -0.99 -16.71 -15.56
CA TYR A 510 -2.08 -17.29 -16.33
C TYR A 510 -1.59 -17.86 -17.66
N LYS A 511 -0.75 -17.13 -18.39
CA LYS A 511 -0.18 -17.59 -19.67
C LYS A 511 0.60 -18.90 -19.46
N ALA A 512 1.45 -18.97 -18.44
CA ALA A 512 2.19 -20.18 -18.10
C ALA A 512 1.26 -21.35 -17.73
N PHE A 513 0.24 -21.10 -16.90
CA PHE A 513 -0.78 -22.08 -16.53
C PHE A 513 -1.51 -22.63 -17.77
N ARG A 514 -1.95 -21.75 -18.66
CA ARG A 514 -2.66 -22.14 -19.89
C ARG A 514 -1.78 -22.94 -20.84
N LEU A 515 -0.52 -22.55 -21.01
CA LEU A 515 0.42 -23.31 -21.84
C LEU A 515 0.71 -24.71 -21.26
N LYS A 516 0.90 -24.80 -19.93
CA LYS A 516 1.06 -26.08 -19.23
C LYS A 516 -0.17 -26.99 -19.44
N SER A 517 -1.36 -26.43 -19.43
CA SER A 517 -2.63 -27.18 -19.68
C SER A 517 -2.77 -27.74 -21.10
N LEU A 518 -1.98 -27.27 -22.06
CA LEU A 518 -1.95 -27.81 -23.43
C LEU A 518 -1.11 -29.11 -23.54
N LEU A 519 -0.26 -29.39 -22.56
CA LEU A 519 0.58 -30.58 -22.55
C LEU A 519 -0.24 -31.82 -22.14
N PRO A 520 -0.03 -32.98 -22.79
CA PRO A 520 -0.81 -34.20 -22.49
C PRO A 520 -0.46 -34.83 -21.14
N LYS A 521 0.80 -34.72 -20.69
CA LYS A 521 1.31 -35.22 -19.39
C LYS A 521 2.53 -34.41 -18.97
N GLU A 522 2.80 -34.40 -17.68
CA GLU A 522 4.08 -33.92 -17.13
C GLU A 522 5.23 -34.86 -17.57
N GLY A 523 6.42 -34.28 -17.80
CA GLY A 523 7.57 -35.04 -18.31
C GLY A 523 7.56 -35.32 -19.83
N THR A 524 6.65 -34.65 -20.56
CA THR A 524 6.57 -34.76 -22.03
C THR A 524 7.88 -34.35 -22.70
N LYS A 525 8.44 -35.19 -23.59
CA LYS A 525 9.60 -34.84 -24.41
C LYS A 525 9.25 -33.73 -25.39
N ASN A 526 10.15 -32.76 -25.57
CA ASN A 526 9.99 -31.59 -26.44
C ASN A 526 8.68 -30.79 -26.20
N PRO A 527 8.42 -30.30 -24.97
CA PRO A 527 7.17 -29.67 -24.61
C PRO A 527 6.87 -28.43 -25.46
N ASP A 528 7.89 -27.67 -25.84
CA ASP A 528 7.72 -26.43 -26.62
C ASP A 528 7.19 -26.68 -28.04
N SER A 529 7.63 -27.76 -28.71
CA SER A 529 7.13 -28.14 -30.02
C SER A 529 5.64 -28.54 -29.95
N ILE A 530 5.25 -29.28 -28.92
CA ILE A 530 3.84 -29.66 -28.71
C ILE A 530 2.98 -28.44 -28.40
N ILE A 531 3.48 -27.53 -27.58
CA ILE A 531 2.78 -26.27 -27.28
C ILE A 531 2.54 -25.46 -28.56
N PHE A 532 3.56 -25.30 -29.42
CA PHE A 532 3.39 -24.58 -30.69
C PHE A 532 2.39 -25.29 -31.63
N ALA A 533 2.44 -26.60 -31.73
CA ALA A 533 1.47 -27.35 -32.54
C ALA A 533 0.03 -27.15 -32.02
N LYS A 534 -0.18 -27.23 -30.70
CA LYS A 534 -1.48 -26.97 -30.08
C LYS A 534 -1.94 -25.51 -30.24
N LEU A 535 -1.06 -24.55 -30.05
CA LEU A 535 -1.36 -23.13 -30.27
C LEU A 535 -1.75 -22.89 -31.74
N SER A 536 -1.06 -23.50 -32.71
CA SER A 536 -1.38 -23.35 -34.13
C SER A 536 -2.79 -23.87 -34.44
N ALA A 537 -3.25 -24.92 -33.75
CA ALA A 537 -4.58 -25.50 -33.93
C ALA A 537 -5.71 -24.68 -33.24
N LEU A 538 -5.39 -23.75 -32.35
CA LEU A 538 -6.40 -22.89 -31.73
C LEU A 538 -6.99 -21.89 -32.75
N PRO A 539 -8.28 -21.54 -32.62
CA PRO A 539 -8.88 -20.48 -33.43
C PRO A 539 -8.16 -19.15 -33.20
N ARG A 540 -8.16 -18.29 -34.21
CA ARG A 540 -7.58 -16.94 -34.10
C ARG A 540 -8.33 -16.13 -33.06
N SER A 541 -7.62 -15.62 -32.07
CA SER A 541 -8.17 -14.83 -30.95
C SER A 541 -7.05 -14.06 -30.27
N ILE A 542 -7.41 -13.03 -29.51
CA ILE A 542 -6.45 -12.27 -28.66
C ILE A 542 -5.80 -13.18 -27.62
N GLU A 543 -6.54 -14.14 -27.04
CA GLU A 543 -5.95 -15.10 -26.09
C GLU A 543 -4.86 -15.93 -26.77
N LYS A 544 -5.09 -16.42 -28.01
CA LYS A 544 -4.06 -17.12 -28.78
C LYS A 544 -2.83 -16.23 -28.99
N ASP A 545 -3.03 -14.97 -29.39
CA ASP A 545 -1.92 -14.05 -29.64
C ASP A 545 -1.09 -13.80 -28.37
N ARG A 546 -1.73 -13.65 -27.22
CA ARG A 546 -1.07 -13.55 -25.92
C ARG A 546 -0.22 -14.78 -25.59
N LEU A 547 -0.80 -15.96 -25.71
CA LEU A 547 -0.11 -17.22 -25.45
C LEU A 547 1.05 -17.46 -26.43
N LEU A 548 0.83 -17.20 -27.71
CA LEU A 548 1.85 -17.33 -28.76
C LEU A 548 3.01 -16.36 -28.53
N SER A 549 2.71 -15.09 -28.24
CA SER A 549 3.71 -14.07 -27.92
C SER A 549 4.56 -14.48 -26.73
N PHE A 550 3.92 -14.90 -25.63
CA PHE A 550 4.61 -15.32 -24.42
C PHE A 550 5.50 -16.55 -24.65
N GLN A 551 4.99 -17.60 -25.32
CA GLN A 551 5.77 -18.80 -25.62
C GLN A 551 6.92 -18.51 -26.59
N LEU A 552 6.66 -17.70 -27.62
CA LEU A 552 7.68 -17.36 -28.61
C LEU A 552 8.81 -16.56 -27.95
N LEU A 553 8.51 -15.53 -27.17
CA LEU A 553 9.51 -14.74 -26.43
C LEU A 553 10.32 -15.61 -25.45
N LYS A 554 9.69 -16.56 -24.76
CA LYS A 554 10.38 -17.50 -23.89
C LYS A 554 11.44 -18.29 -24.67
N ILE A 555 11.09 -18.85 -25.84
CA ILE A 555 12.01 -19.64 -26.66
C ILE A 555 13.09 -18.78 -27.30
N LEU A 556 12.74 -17.59 -27.80
CA LEU A 556 13.71 -16.67 -28.38
C LEU A 556 14.81 -16.28 -27.38
N LYS A 557 14.45 -16.07 -26.10
CA LYS A 557 15.42 -15.72 -25.03
C LYS A 557 16.43 -16.83 -24.73
N ILE A 558 16.01 -18.10 -24.77
CA ILE A 558 16.89 -19.23 -24.45
C ILE A 558 17.63 -19.79 -25.68
N THR A 559 17.26 -19.39 -26.89
CA THR A 559 17.93 -19.80 -28.13
C THR A 559 19.17 -18.94 -28.36
N ASN A 560 20.36 -19.54 -28.37
CA ASN A 560 21.63 -18.79 -28.51
C ASN A 560 21.97 -18.43 -29.95
N ASP A 561 21.32 -19.02 -30.96
CA ASP A 561 21.59 -18.86 -32.38
C ASP A 561 20.63 -17.83 -32.98
N GLU A 562 21.19 -16.76 -33.55
CA GLU A 562 20.41 -15.65 -34.14
C GLU A 562 19.64 -16.09 -35.39
N GLU A 563 20.21 -16.92 -36.25
CA GLU A 563 19.54 -17.39 -37.49
C GLU A 563 18.32 -18.26 -37.09
N LYS A 564 18.48 -19.13 -36.11
CA LYS A 564 17.39 -19.96 -35.59
C LYS A 564 16.28 -19.10 -34.96
N ARG A 565 16.65 -18.05 -34.21
CA ARG A 565 15.65 -17.12 -33.64
C ARG A 565 14.86 -16.42 -34.75
N ASN A 566 15.55 -15.85 -35.71
CA ASN A 566 14.91 -15.13 -36.83
C ASN A 566 14.02 -16.09 -37.62
N SER A 567 14.51 -17.29 -37.95
CA SER A 567 13.72 -18.30 -38.65
C SER A 567 12.48 -18.72 -37.88
N LEU A 568 12.59 -18.92 -36.55
CA LEU A 568 11.44 -19.25 -35.70
C LEU A 568 10.42 -18.12 -35.65
N TYR A 569 10.88 -16.86 -35.57
CA TYR A 569 9.99 -15.70 -35.60
C TYR A 569 9.25 -15.64 -36.95
N GLU A 570 9.94 -15.75 -38.07
CA GLU A 570 9.33 -15.71 -39.41
C GLU A 570 8.28 -16.84 -39.57
N GLU A 571 8.58 -18.05 -39.13
CA GLU A 571 7.65 -19.18 -39.19
C GLU A 571 6.37 -18.92 -38.41
N LYS A 572 6.45 -18.24 -37.21
CA LYS A 572 5.31 -18.06 -36.32
C LYS A 572 4.61 -16.71 -36.46
N SER A 573 5.25 -15.71 -37.02
CA SER A 573 4.77 -14.32 -37.13
C SER A 573 3.44 -14.18 -37.86
N GLY A 574 3.19 -15.00 -38.89
CA GLY A 574 1.94 -15.03 -39.67
C GLY A 574 0.71 -15.60 -38.88
N GLN A 575 0.91 -16.19 -37.72
CA GLN A 575 -0.17 -16.75 -36.90
C GLN A 575 -0.88 -15.71 -36.03
N PHE A 576 -0.28 -14.55 -35.80
CA PHE A 576 -0.89 -13.46 -35.06
C PHE A 576 -2.10 -12.90 -35.80
N MET A 577 -3.22 -12.70 -35.07
CA MET A 577 -4.39 -12.00 -35.56
C MET A 577 -4.21 -10.49 -35.42
N ASP A 578 -3.70 -10.05 -34.26
CA ASP A 578 -3.45 -8.65 -33.96
C ASP A 578 -1.97 -8.31 -34.17
N SER A 579 -1.72 -7.36 -35.09
CA SER A 579 -0.36 -6.94 -35.45
C SER A 579 0.43 -6.39 -34.25
N ARG A 580 -0.24 -5.84 -33.23
CA ARG A 580 0.42 -5.28 -32.03
C ARG A 580 1.24 -6.33 -31.29
N TYR A 581 0.76 -7.59 -31.18
CA TYR A 581 1.51 -8.70 -30.57
C TYR A 581 2.69 -9.13 -31.43
N ARG A 582 2.50 -9.22 -32.75
CA ARG A 582 3.59 -9.51 -33.69
C ARG A 582 4.70 -8.45 -33.59
N ASP A 583 4.31 -7.18 -33.62
CA ASP A 583 5.24 -6.05 -33.57
C ASP A 583 5.94 -5.96 -32.19
N HIS A 584 5.26 -6.34 -31.11
CA HIS A 584 5.85 -6.48 -29.79
C HIS A 584 6.95 -7.55 -29.78
N VAL A 585 6.66 -8.76 -30.29
CA VAL A 585 7.65 -9.84 -30.38
C VAL A 585 8.83 -9.43 -31.26
N ASN A 586 8.59 -8.73 -32.37
CA ASN A 586 9.66 -8.24 -33.23
C ASN A 586 10.58 -7.24 -32.52
N ARG A 587 10.02 -6.26 -31.81
CA ARG A 587 10.82 -5.31 -30.99
C ARG A 587 11.67 -6.04 -29.97
N GLN A 588 11.10 -7.04 -29.26
CA GLN A 588 11.85 -7.84 -28.30
C GLN A 588 12.92 -8.71 -28.95
N LEU A 589 12.65 -9.29 -30.13
CA LEU A 589 13.64 -10.06 -30.90
C LEU A 589 14.85 -9.22 -31.25
N VAL A 590 14.65 -7.97 -31.72
CA VAL A 590 15.76 -7.04 -31.98
C VAL A 590 16.59 -6.79 -30.73
N VAL A 591 15.95 -6.57 -29.58
CA VAL A 591 16.65 -6.39 -28.31
C VAL A 591 17.43 -7.64 -27.90
N ILE A 592 16.81 -8.83 -28.00
CA ILE A 592 17.46 -10.11 -27.70
C ILE A 592 18.69 -10.32 -28.61
N ASN A 593 18.57 -10.01 -29.91
CA ASN A 593 19.67 -10.13 -30.84
C ASN A 593 20.82 -9.16 -30.51
N ASN A 594 20.51 -7.93 -30.12
CA ASN A 594 21.50 -6.93 -29.71
C ASN A 594 22.22 -7.27 -28.40
N GLN A 595 21.60 -8.07 -27.51
CA GLN A 595 22.17 -8.49 -26.23
C GLN A 595 23.07 -9.72 -26.30
N GLN A 596 23.25 -10.31 -27.46
CA GLN A 596 24.01 -11.55 -27.59
C GLN A 596 25.49 -11.38 -27.29
N LYS A 597 26.06 -12.41 -26.63
CA LYS A 597 27.51 -12.54 -26.48
C LYS A 597 28.22 -12.44 -27.83
N GLY A 598 29.25 -11.60 -27.90
CA GLY A 598 30.00 -11.32 -29.10
C GLY A 598 29.44 -10.21 -30.01
N LYS A 599 28.27 -9.65 -29.74
CA LYS A 599 27.76 -8.44 -30.39
C LYS A 599 28.51 -7.20 -29.93
N PRO A 600 28.78 -6.24 -30.84
CA PRO A 600 29.40 -4.98 -30.43
C PRO A 600 28.55 -4.27 -29.38
N PHE A 601 29.19 -3.81 -28.32
CA PHE A 601 28.50 -2.91 -27.39
C PHE A 601 28.30 -1.54 -28.04
N PRO A 602 27.11 -0.93 -27.95
CA PRO A 602 26.87 0.37 -28.58
C PRO A 602 27.81 1.45 -28.06
N VAL A 603 28.18 2.38 -28.94
CA VAL A 603 29.03 3.50 -28.58
C VAL A 603 28.22 4.52 -27.80
N PHE A 604 28.33 4.48 -26.48
CA PHE A 604 27.77 5.49 -25.56
C PHE A 604 28.78 6.60 -25.31
N GLN A 605 28.27 7.82 -25.16
CA GLN A 605 29.05 8.95 -24.69
C GLN A 605 28.91 9.08 -23.19
N PHE A 606 29.96 8.80 -22.48
CA PHE A 606 30.04 9.03 -21.04
C PHE A 606 30.86 10.29 -20.76
N GLU A 607 30.75 10.75 -19.51
CA GLU A 607 31.58 11.81 -18.97
C GLU A 607 32.11 11.37 -17.62
N ASN A 608 33.41 11.57 -17.38
CA ASN A 608 34.02 11.25 -16.11
C ASN A 608 33.81 12.38 -15.05
N GLU A 609 34.33 12.19 -13.87
CA GLU A 609 34.19 13.15 -12.73
C GLU A 609 34.76 14.52 -13.08
N ASP A 610 35.84 14.59 -13.89
CA ASP A 610 36.49 15.82 -14.32
C ASP A 610 35.72 16.54 -15.45
N GLY A 611 34.65 15.93 -15.98
CA GLY A 611 33.85 16.48 -17.08
C GLY A 611 34.43 16.18 -18.47
N LYS A 612 35.40 15.28 -18.58
CA LYS A 612 35.94 14.84 -19.85
C LYS A 612 35.06 13.76 -20.48
N THR A 613 34.77 13.89 -21.77
CA THR A 613 34.09 12.83 -22.52
C THR A 613 35.00 11.61 -22.65
N VAL A 614 34.46 10.46 -22.26
CA VAL A 614 35.13 9.15 -22.19
C VAL A 614 34.25 8.08 -22.86
N ASN A 615 34.84 6.98 -23.27
CA ASN A 615 34.11 5.81 -23.78
C ASN A 615 34.83 4.51 -23.40
N LEU A 616 34.20 3.36 -23.64
CA LEU A 616 34.75 2.06 -23.25
C LEU A 616 36.05 1.67 -24.01
N GLU A 617 36.44 2.37 -25.06
CA GLU A 617 37.73 2.13 -25.73
C GLU A 617 38.94 2.36 -24.82
N GLU A 618 38.78 3.16 -23.77
CA GLU A 618 39.82 3.36 -22.72
C GLU A 618 40.16 2.04 -22.00
N PHE A 619 39.26 1.09 -21.99
CA PHE A 619 39.44 -0.21 -21.35
C PHE A 619 39.71 -1.36 -22.36
N LYS A 620 40.05 -1.05 -23.61
CA LYS A 620 40.34 -2.07 -24.59
C LYS A 620 41.40 -3.04 -24.11
N GLY A 621 41.20 -4.33 -24.34
CA GLY A 621 42.07 -5.38 -23.83
C GLY A 621 41.70 -5.89 -22.44
N LYS A 622 40.65 -5.36 -21.83
CA LYS A 622 40.15 -5.78 -20.49
C LYS A 622 38.67 -6.13 -20.54
N TYR A 623 38.24 -7.01 -19.65
CA TYR A 623 36.83 -7.16 -19.34
C TYR A 623 36.32 -5.96 -18.55
N VAL A 624 35.18 -5.41 -18.91
CA VAL A 624 34.54 -4.28 -18.19
C VAL A 624 33.23 -4.73 -17.59
N VAL A 625 33.14 -4.72 -16.28
CA VAL A 625 31.88 -4.98 -15.54
C VAL A 625 31.20 -3.65 -15.28
N ILE A 626 30.04 -3.44 -15.88
CA ILE A 626 29.30 -2.19 -15.81
C ILE A 626 28.12 -2.35 -14.87
N ASP A 627 28.00 -1.47 -13.86
CA ASP A 627 26.82 -1.24 -13.05
C ASP A 627 26.06 -0.01 -13.57
N PHE A 628 24.90 -0.19 -14.17
CA PHE A 628 24.00 0.91 -14.53
C PHE A 628 23.17 1.28 -13.30
N TRP A 629 23.37 2.49 -12.78
CA TRP A 629 22.75 2.96 -11.54
C TRP A 629 22.26 4.41 -11.63
N ALA A 630 21.58 4.91 -10.58
CA ALA A 630 21.25 6.32 -10.43
C ALA A 630 21.13 6.72 -8.96
N THR A 631 21.28 8.00 -8.67
CA THR A 631 21.21 8.54 -7.29
C THR A 631 19.82 8.38 -6.63
N TRP A 632 18.78 8.28 -7.41
CA TRP A 632 17.39 8.05 -6.97
C TRP A 632 17.01 6.57 -6.82
N CYS A 633 17.87 5.65 -7.23
CA CYS A 633 17.61 4.22 -7.23
C CYS A 633 17.95 3.61 -5.85
N ALA A 634 16.95 3.33 -5.02
CA ALA A 634 17.17 2.71 -3.71
C ALA A 634 17.79 1.30 -3.82
N PRO A 635 17.29 0.37 -4.67
CA PRO A 635 17.93 -0.94 -4.83
C PRO A 635 19.39 -0.87 -5.33
N CYS A 636 19.74 0.16 -6.12
CA CYS A 636 21.12 0.34 -6.57
C CYS A 636 22.04 0.68 -5.37
N LYS A 637 21.57 1.51 -4.44
CA LYS A 637 22.31 1.86 -3.23
C LYS A 637 22.56 0.65 -2.31
N GLU A 638 21.65 -0.30 -2.31
CA GLU A 638 21.79 -1.56 -1.55
C GLU A 638 22.82 -2.49 -2.19
N THR A 639 22.93 -2.51 -3.52
CA THR A 639 23.87 -3.39 -4.24
C THR A 639 25.26 -2.78 -4.42
N SER A 640 25.39 -1.44 -4.41
CA SER A 640 26.65 -0.72 -4.63
C SER A 640 27.78 -1.13 -3.68
N PRO A 641 27.58 -1.27 -2.35
CA PRO A 641 28.67 -1.70 -1.46
C PRO A 641 29.21 -3.10 -1.80
N VAL A 642 28.33 -4.00 -2.26
CA VAL A 642 28.73 -5.35 -2.65
C VAL A 642 29.49 -5.33 -3.98
N PHE A 643 29.06 -4.46 -4.93
CA PHE A 643 29.77 -4.25 -6.18
C PHE A 643 31.19 -3.68 -5.95
N GLU A 644 31.34 -2.72 -5.05
CA GLU A 644 32.63 -2.18 -4.64
C GLU A 644 33.52 -3.23 -3.94
N TYR A 645 32.91 -4.06 -3.09
CA TYR A 645 33.63 -5.17 -2.48
C TYR A 645 34.20 -6.12 -3.54
N ARG A 646 33.40 -6.48 -4.56
CA ARG A 646 33.86 -7.31 -5.69
C ARG A 646 34.96 -6.61 -6.48
N ALA A 647 34.85 -5.30 -6.73
CA ALA A 647 35.89 -4.55 -7.40
C ALA A 647 37.24 -4.61 -6.66
N LYS A 648 37.22 -4.51 -5.31
CA LYS A 648 38.41 -4.66 -4.48
C LYS A 648 38.98 -6.10 -4.49
N GLU A 649 38.10 -7.09 -4.42
CA GLU A 649 38.47 -8.51 -4.45
C GLU A 649 39.20 -8.88 -5.76
N TYR A 650 38.76 -8.31 -6.90
CA TYR A 650 39.34 -8.57 -8.22
C TYR A 650 40.35 -7.51 -8.67
N ALA A 651 40.74 -6.55 -7.83
CA ALA A 651 41.69 -5.48 -8.17
C ALA A 651 43.09 -5.99 -8.55
N PHE A 652 43.48 -7.18 -8.09
CA PHE A 652 44.76 -7.81 -8.45
C PHE A 652 44.83 -8.35 -9.88
N TYR A 653 43.66 -8.52 -10.51
CA TYR A 653 43.58 -9.00 -11.90
C TYR A 653 43.55 -7.81 -12.85
N ASN A 654 44.65 -7.60 -13.56
CA ASN A 654 44.83 -6.45 -14.47
C ASN A 654 43.90 -6.51 -15.71
N ASN A 655 43.22 -7.64 -15.94
CA ASN A 655 42.35 -7.87 -17.09
C ASN A 655 40.86 -7.57 -16.80
N ILE A 656 40.46 -7.12 -15.62
CA ILE A 656 39.09 -6.78 -15.26
C ILE A 656 39.02 -5.34 -14.76
N VAL A 657 38.00 -4.58 -15.20
CA VAL A 657 37.69 -3.22 -14.74
C VAL A 657 36.24 -3.17 -14.28
N PHE A 658 36.00 -2.50 -13.17
CA PHE A 658 34.65 -2.23 -12.65
C PHE A 658 34.30 -0.76 -12.92
N LEU A 659 33.15 -0.54 -13.56
CA LEU A 659 32.64 0.76 -13.97
C LEU A 659 31.23 0.96 -13.45
N ALA A 660 30.98 2.01 -12.67
CA ALA A 660 29.65 2.45 -12.30
C ALA A 660 29.20 3.58 -13.26
N ALA A 661 28.22 3.26 -14.08
CA ALA A 661 27.68 4.15 -15.11
C ALA A 661 26.35 4.74 -14.64
N SER A 662 26.36 6.00 -14.21
CA SER A 662 25.15 6.69 -13.80
C SER A 662 24.26 7.04 -15.00
N ILE A 663 22.96 6.78 -14.84
CA ILE A 663 21.92 7.19 -15.80
C ILE A 663 21.11 8.39 -15.30
N ASP A 664 21.59 9.11 -14.29
CA ASP A 664 20.96 10.34 -13.80
C ASP A 664 20.78 11.36 -14.92
N GLU A 665 19.61 11.97 -15.01
CA GLU A 665 19.35 13.04 -15.97
C GLU A 665 20.06 14.33 -15.61
N ASP A 666 20.31 14.55 -14.33
CA ASP A 666 21.03 15.72 -13.82
C ASP A 666 22.45 15.33 -13.36
N LYS A 667 23.42 15.78 -14.16
CA LYS A 667 24.84 15.57 -13.88
C LYS A 667 25.26 16.09 -12.49
N ASN A 668 24.66 17.18 -12.00
CA ASN A 668 25.02 17.72 -10.69
C ASN A 668 24.57 16.79 -9.55
N LYS A 669 23.43 16.11 -9.72
CA LYS A 669 22.99 15.09 -8.75
C LYS A 669 23.95 13.92 -8.71
N TRP A 670 24.37 13.42 -9.88
CA TRP A 670 25.41 12.39 -9.96
C TRP A 670 26.68 12.83 -9.25
N LYS A 671 27.19 14.05 -9.55
CA LYS A 671 28.41 14.59 -8.90
C LYS A 671 28.28 14.70 -7.38
N LEU A 672 27.13 15.11 -6.88
CA LEU A 672 26.84 15.15 -5.44
C LEU A 672 26.76 13.73 -4.84
N GLY A 673 26.16 12.80 -5.58
CA GLY A 673 26.02 11.40 -5.17
C GLY A 673 27.38 10.72 -4.98
N ILE A 674 28.28 10.86 -5.94
CA ILE A 674 29.63 10.28 -5.85
C ILE A 674 30.52 10.98 -4.82
N LYS A 675 30.36 12.30 -4.62
CA LYS A 675 31.10 13.06 -3.60
C LYS A 675 30.74 12.61 -2.18
N ASN A 676 29.49 12.27 -1.95
CA ASN A 676 28.98 11.82 -0.65
C ASN A 676 29.31 10.34 -0.39
N ASN A 677 29.51 9.54 -1.43
CA ASN A 677 29.87 8.11 -1.36
C ASN A 677 31.19 7.92 -2.11
N LYS A 678 32.32 8.12 -1.41
CA LYS A 678 33.64 7.86 -1.99
C LYS A 678 33.73 6.38 -2.38
N SER A 679 33.79 6.12 -3.67
CA SER A 679 33.92 4.78 -4.24
C SER A 679 35.29 4.63 -4.91
N ASP A 680 35.90 3.46 -4.77
CA ASP A 680 37.13 3.09 -5.47
C ASP A 680 36.84 2.59 -6.93
N VAL A 681 35.57 2.49 -7.30
CA VAL A 681 35.12 2.08 -8.64
C VAL A 681 35.10 3.28 -9.57
N THR A 682 35.52 3.10 -10.82
CA THR A 682 35.46 4.15 -11.85
C THR A 682 34.03 4.65 -12.01
N GLN A 683 33.82 5.97 -11.89
CA GLN A 683 32.50 6.60 -11.95
C GLN A 683 32.31 7.39 -13.25
N TRP A 684 31.35 7.00 -14.07
CA TRP A 684 31.02 7.71 -15.29
C TRP A 684 29.54 8.09 -15.31
N TRP A 685 29.23 9.19 -15.99
CA TRP A 685 27.87 9.66 -16.23
C TRP A 685 27.50 9.50 -17.70
N LEU A 686 26.34 8.88 -17.99
CA LEU A 686 25.85 8.66 -19.34
C LEU A 686 25.11 9.90 -19.85
N LYS A 687 25.59 10.52 -20.93
CA LYS A 687 24.99 11.75 -21.49
C LYS A 687 23.62 11.53 -22.12
N ASP A 688 23.41 10.41 -22.81
CA ASP A 688 22.14 10.03 -23.44
C ASP A 688 21.77 8.60 -23.06
N ASN A 689 20.75 8.48 -22.23
CA ASN A 689 20.27 7.18 -21.76
C ASN A 689 19.19 6.54 -22.65
N LYS A 690 18.74 7.21 -23.75
CA LYS A 690 17.69 6.68 -24.64
C LYS A 690 18.12 5.40 -25.34
N ALA A 691 19.38 5.30 -25.70
CA ALA A 691 19.92 4.13 -26.38
C ALA A 691 20.02 2.88 -25.49
N LEU A 692 19.90 2.99 -24.16
CA LEU A 692 19.94 1.84 -23.23
C LEU A 692 18.85 0.82 -23.53
N ASN A 693 17.69 1.25 -23.99
CA ASN A 693 16.60 0.35 -24.37
C ASN A 693 16.99 -0.62 -25.48
N SER A 694 17.89 -0.20 -26.41
CA SER A 694 18.34 -1.05 -27.53
C SER A 694 19.18 -2.24 -27.06
N ILE A 695 19.78 -2.17 -25.89
CA ILE A 695 20.52 -3.24 -25.22
C ILE A 695 19.76 -3.80 -24.00
N GLY A 696 18.46 -3.54 -23.91
CA GLY A 696 17.57 -4.13 -22.92
C GLY A 696 17.77 -3.64 -21.49
N VAL A 697 18.42 -2.51 -21.26
CA VAL A 697 18.49 -1.86 -19.95
C VAL A 697 17.19 -1.07 -19.72
N GLN A 698 16.15 -1.75 -19.26
CA GLN A 698 14.83 -1.17 -18.99
C GLN A 698 14.63 -0.80 -17.53
N SER A 699 15.43 -1.36 -16.62
CA SER A 699 15.40 -1.11 -15.16
C SER A 699 16.80 -1.17 -14.59
N ILE A 700 16.99 -0.52 -13.45
CA ILE A 700 18.24 -0.52 -12.67
C ILE A 700 17.96 -1.00 -11.23
N PRO A 701 18.95 -1.61 -10.55
CA PRO A 701 20.32 -1.87 -10.99
C PRO A 701 20.39 -2.90 -12.13
N ARG A 702 21.31 -2.71 -13.05
CA ARG A 702 21.58 -3.62 -14.16
C ARG A 702 23.08 -3.81 -14.30
N PHE A 703 23.53 -5.06 -14.30
CA PHE A 703 24.94 -5.42 -14.45
C PHE A 703 25.18 -6.05 -15.80
N MET A 704 26.25 -5.62 -16.48
CA MET A 704 26.67 -6.16 -17.78
C MET A 704 28.18 -6.36 -17.79
N MET A 705 28.65 -7.31 -18.59
CA MET A 705 30.09 -7.50 -18.83
C MET A 705 30.39 -7.36 -20.32
N ILE A 706 31.42 -6.60 -20.63
CA ILE A 706 31.99 -6.37 -21.97
C ILE A 706 33.34 -7.07 -22.04
N ASP A 707 33.62 -7.70 -23.17
CA ASP A 707 34.88 -8.41 -23.42
C ASP A 707 36.05 -7.46 -23.83
N PRO A 708 37.30 -7.94 -23.90
CA PRO A 708 38.45 -7.15 -24.26
C PRO A 708 38.38 -6.52 -25.67
N GLU A 709 37.56 -7.04 -26.57
CA GLU A 709 37.32 -6.53 -27.92
C GLU A 709 36.20 -5.49 -27.99
N GLY A 710 35.56 -5.14 -26.85
CA GLY A 710 34.47 -4.18 -26.78
C GLY A 710 33.10 -4.79 -27.19
N LYS A 711 32.97 -6.11 -27.09
CA LYS A 711 31.73 -6.82 -27.39
C LYS A 711 31.06 -7.27 -26.08
N ILE A 712 29.77 -7.49 -26.16
CA ILE A 712 29.00 -8.00 -25.02
C ILE A 712 29.48 -9.41 -24.66
N TYR A 713 29.96 -9.60 -23.45
CA TYR A 713 30.29 -10.91 -22.88
C TYR A 713 29.07 -11.48 -22.17
N ASN A 714 28.39 -10.68 -21.31
CA ASN A 714 27.15 -11.00 -20.64
C ASN A 714 26.30 -9.75 -20.50
N ALA A 715 25.12 -9.75 -21.11
CA ALA A 715 24.21 -8.61 -21.11
C ALA A 715 23.33 -8.53 -19.88
N ASP A 716 23.26 -9.59 -19.07
CA ASP A 716 22.41 -9.69 -17.86
C ASP A 716 23.15 -10.48 -16.78
N MET A 717 24.15 -9.86 -16.17
CA MET A 717 24.86 -10.48 -15.07
C MET A 717 23.95 -10.58 -13.84
N PRO A 718 24.12 -11.63 -13.04
CA PRO A 718 23.52 -11.75 -11.70
C PRO A 718 23.88 -10.53 -10.84
N ARG A 719 23.20 -10.39 -9.69
CA ARG A 719 23.57 -9.34 -8.72
C ARG A 719 24.94 -9.65 -8.07
N PRO A 720 25.71 -8.63 -7.67
CA PRO A 720 27.07 -8.81 -7.12
C PRO A 720 27.14 -9.71 -5.89
N GLY A 721 26.04 -9.87 -5.13
CA GLY A 721 25.95 -10.76 -3.97
C GLY A 721 25.64 -12.22 -4.30
N GLU A 722 25.33 -12.54 -5.54
CA GLU A 722 24.98 -13.90 -5.96
C GLU A 722 26.24 -14.69 -6.34
N THR A 723 26.24 -16.00 -6.04
CA THR A 723 27.35 -16.91 -6.38
C THR A 723 27.64 -16.91 -7.88
N ALA A 724 26.59 -16.88 -8.70
CA ALA A 724 26.73 -16.88 -10.17
C ALA A 724 27.46 -15.63 -10.70
N PHE A 725 27.39 -14.48 -10.02
CA PHE A 725 28.18 -13.29 -10.37
C PHE A 725 29.69 -13.56 -10.18
N GLN A 726 30.03 -14.16 -9.06
CA GLN A 726 31.42 -14.55 -8.76
C GLN A 726 31.96 -15.60 -9.72
N GLU A 727 31.15 -16.61 -10.05
CA GLU A 727 31.54 -17.67 -11.01
C GLU A 727 31.92 -17.10 -12.39
N ILE A 728 31.20 -16.07 -12.86
CA ILE A 728 31.51 -15.37 -14.11
C ILE A 728 32.83 -14.60 -14.02
N LEU A 729 33.07 -13.94 -12.86
CA LEU A 729 34.34 -13.23 -12.64
C LEU A 729 35.54 -14.20 -12.56
N ASP A 730 35.37 -15.33 -11.87
CA ASP A 730 36.40 -16.39 -11.76
C ASP A 730 36.73 -17.00 -13.12
N GLU A 731 35.72 -17.15 -13.99
CA GLU A 731 35.92 -17.65 -15.34
C GLU A 731 36.86 -16.73 -16.15
N VAL A 732 36.60 -15.39 -16.11
CA VAL A 732 37.36 -14.43 -16.93
C VAL A 732 38.67 -13.98 -16.28
N SER A 733 38.81 -14.10 -14.96
CA SER A 733 40.07 -13.81 -14.24
C SER A 733 41.10 -14.91 -14.39
N GLY A 734 40.69 -16.11 -14.84
CA GLY A 734 41.57 -17.29 -14.91
C GLY A 734 41.74 -18.03 -13.57
N THR A 735 40.93 -17.72 -12.57
CA THR A 735 40.97 -18.34 -11.24
C THR A 735 40.21 -19.66 -11.13
N ARG A 736 39.57 -20.14 -12.17
CA ARG A 736 38.99 -21.48 -12.16
C ARG A 736 40.08 -22.51 -11.95
N PHE A 737 40.36 -22.84 -10.69
CA PHE A 737 41.04 -24.09 -10.34
C PHE A 737 40.13 -25.22 -10.79
N ASN A 738 40.59 -25.96 -11.83
CA ASN A 738 39.99 -27.22 -12.24
C ASN A 738 40.10 -28.23 -11.07
N PHE A 739 39.08 -28.30 -10.24
CA PHE A 739 38.97 -29.33 -9.18
C PHE A 739 38.93 -30.78 -9.75
N ASN A 740 38.85 -30.91 -11.08
CA ASN A 740 38.84 -32.22 -11.76
C ASN A 740 40.24 -32.82 -12.00
N MET A 741 41.34 -32.25 -11.47
CA MET A 741 42.68 -32.80 -11.61
C MET A 741 43.27 -33.42 -10.32
N ILE A 742 42.49 -33.58 -9.25
CA ILE A 742 42.97 -34.14 -7.98
C ILE A 742 42.12 -35.35 -7.51
N PHE A 743 41.46 -36.06 -8.37
CA PHE A 743 40.96 -37.38 -8.00
C PHE A 743 41.14 -38.38 -9.15
#